data_86504f71c4a52cb52dad0741545da36d
#
_entry.id   86504f71c4a52cb52dad0741545da36d
#
_cell.length_a   1.000
_cell.length_b   1.000
_cell.length_c   1.000
_cell.angle_alpha   90.00
_cell.angle_beta   90.00
_cell.angle_gamma   90.00
#
_symmetry.space_group_name_H-M   'P 1'
#
loop_
_entity.id
_entity.type
_entity.pdbx_description
1 polymer ?
#
loop_
_entity_poly.entity_id
_entity_poly.type
_entity_poly.pdbx_seq_one_letter_code
_entity_poly.pdbx_strand_id
1 'polypeptide(L)'
;MNIDIETYSSNDISKCGAYKYTEAEDFEILIIAYSIDGGAISAIDMTKVDTEPFHADYETFKIALFDPAVKKYAFNANFERTCLAKYFNKQMPPEEWICTMVNSMRIGLPASLDKVGEVLRLQNQKDKAGKNLIRYFSIPCKPTKVNGGRTRNLPEHDLEKWQQFIDYCIRDVEVEMTIAHKIKDFPVTAIEQAYWVFDQHINDRGIKLSKSLMLGANVLDKQSKEELLNQAKHITGLENPNSPTQLLAWLKDDQGLDIPNLQKKTVQEYLKEATGKAKKMLEIRLQMSKTSVKKYNKMHDMMCSDERVRGLFQFYGAGTGRWAGRGVQLQNLTKHYISDTELEIARDLIKEQRFDDLDLLLNVHPQDLLSQLVRTTFTAEEGNELAVSDFSAIEARVIAWYAKEQWRLDVFNTHGKIYEASASQMFNVPVESITKGDPLRQKGKVSELALGYQGGAGALKAMGALEMGIEENELQGLVDSWRNANPNIVNFWKACQEAAINTVKSRKTHHTHGLRFYMKKGFLMIELPSGRALAYPKASVGENSWGSQVVEFMGLDLNRKWSKLKTYGGKLVENIVQATARDLLAISIARLEASGFKIVGHVHDEVIVEIPRGSNGLKEIETIMNKPVDWAKGLNLNSDGFTSPFYMKD
;
A
#
# COMPACT_ATOMS: atom_id res chain seq x y z
N MET A 1 7.36 18.94 -21.41
CA MET A 1 6.67 18.06 -22.38
C MET A 1 5.65 17.19 -21.65
N ASN A 2 4.39 17.17 -22.08
CA ASN A 2 3.35 16.25 -21.58
C ASN A 2 3.29 15.04 -22.52
N ILE A 3 3.10 13.84 -21.99
CA ILE A 3 3.21 12.57 -22.72
C ILE A 3 2.12 11.60 -22.26
N ASP A 4 1.51 10.89 -23.22
CA ASP A 4 0.73 9.68 -23.00
C ASP A 4 1.10 8.67 -24.09
N ILE A 5 1.05 7.37 -23.79
CA ILE A 5 1.40 6.30 -24.72
C ILE A 5 0.40 5.15 -24.67
N GLU A 6 0.14 4.58 -25.86
CA GLU A 6 -0.58 3.34 -25.97
C GLU A 6 0.36 2.20 -26.38
N THR A 7 0.21 1.04 -25.75
CA THR A 7 1.17 -0.06 -25.87
C THR A 7 0.47 -1.39 -26.13
N TYR A 8 1.22 -2.37 -26.63
CA TYR A 8 0.80 -3.77 -26.70
C TYR A 8 1.79 -4.67 -25.98
N SER A 9 1.30 -5.72 -25.36
CA SER A 9 2.10 -6.83 -24.83
C SER A 9 1.23 -8.08 -24.64
N SER A 10 1.81 -9.25 -24.84
CA SER A 10 1.18 -10.52 -24.46
C SER A 10 1.09 -10.73 -22.96
N ASN A 11 1.91 -10.04 -22.17
CA ASN A 11 1.84 -10.05 -20.71
C ASN A 11 0.63 -9.21 -20.23
N ASP A 12 -0.18 -9.77 -19.34
CA ASP A 12 -1.32 -9.04 -18.74
C ASP A 12 -0.81 -8.08 -17.64
N ILE A 13 -0.80 -6.78 -17.95
CA ILE A 13 -0.33 -5.73 -17.03
C ILE A 13 -1.06 -5.76 -15.68
N SER A 14 -2.33 -6.16 -15.63
CA SER A 14 -3.11 -6.24 -14.39
C SER A 14 -2.58 -7.34 -13.45
N LYS A 15 -1.95 -8.36 -14.01
CA LYS A 15 -1.32 -9.45 -13.29
C LYS A 15 0.14 -9.16 -12.96
N CYS A 16 0.92 -8.70 -13.94
CA CYS A 16 2.38 -8.66 -13.83
C CYS A 16 2.95 -7.28 -13.47
N GLY A 17 2.17 -6.18 -13.61
CA GLY A 17 2.66 -4.82 -13.42
C GLY A 17 3.53 -4.33 -14.57
N ALA A 18 3.86 -3.02 -14.59
CA ALA A 18 4.50 -2.36 -15.74
C ALA A 18 5.87 -2.98 -16.08
N TYR A 19 6.70 -3.27 -15.10
CA TYR A 19 8.07 -3.76 -15.34
C TYR A 19 8.09 -5.13 -16.04
N LYS A 20 7.30 -6.09 -15.54
CA LYS A 20 7.21 -7.41 -16.19
C LYS A 20 6.42 -7.36 -17.51
N TYR A 21 5.46 -6.43 -17.63
CA TYR A 21 4.71 -6.17 -18.84
C TYR A 21 5.62 -5.84 -20.03
N THR A 22 6.63 -5.00 -19.81
CA THR A 22 7.59 -4.58 -20.83
C THR A 22 8.64 -5.64 -21.17
N GLU A 23 8.76 -6.73 -20.41
CA GLU A 23 9.69 -7.84 -20.71
C GLU A 23 9.16 -8.84 -21.73
N ALA A 24 7.89 -8.73 -22.16
CA ALA A 24 7.38 -9.57 -23.24
C ALA A 24 8.18 -9.32 -24.53
N GLU A 25 8.47 -10.39 -25.29
CA GLU A 25 9.19 -10.29 -26.56
C GLU A 25 8.43 -9.49 -27.61
N ASP A 26 7.09 -9.46 -27.49
CA ASP A 26 6.17 -8.74 -28.37
C ASP A 26 5.72 -7.40 -27.82
N PHE A 27 6.42 -6.86 -26.80
CA PHE A 27 6.12 -5.54 -26.27
C PHE A 27 6.41 -4.46 -27.31
N GLU A 28 5.44 -3.61 -27.56
CA GLU A 28 5.51 -2.49 -28.49
C GLU A 28 4.83 -1.24 -27.95
N ILE A 29 5.35 -0.06 -28.33
CA ILE A 29 4.61 1.20 -28.25
C ILE A 29 3.85 1.37 -29.56
N LEU A 30 2.55 1.57 -29.47
CA LEU A 30 1.64 1.66 -30.62
C LEU A 30 1.42 3.11 -31.05
N ILE A 31 1.20 4.00 -30.08
CA ILE A 31 0.91 5.42 -30.26
C ILE A 31 1.66 6.21 -29.21
N ILE A 32 2.21 7.35 -29.60
CA ILE A 32 2.75 8.35 -28.67
C ILE A 32 2.01 9.66 -28.94
N ALA A 33 1.35 10.22 -27.92
CA ALA A 33 0.81 11.57 -27.97
C ALA A 33 1.63 12.48 -27.05
N TYR A 34 2.00 13.67 -27.52
CA TYR A 34 2.79 14.60 -26.71
C TYR A 34 2.49 16.07 -27.05
N SER A 35 2.78 16.95 -26.11
CA SER A 35 2.79 18.40 -26.27
C SER A 35 4.04 18.99 -25.65
N ILE A 36 4.68 19.91 -26.34
CA ILE A 36 5.86 20.65 -25.83
C ILE A 36 5.40 22.05 -25.44
N ASP A 37 5.74 22.49 -24.22
CA ASP A 37 5.48 23.81 -23.65
C ASP A 37 4.02 24.31 -23.76
N GLY A 38 3.07 23.34 -23.70
CA GLY A 38 1.65 23.64 -23.79
C GLY A 38 1.15 23.99 -25.20
N GLY A 39 1.97 23.70 -26.23
CA GLY A 39 1.61 23.85 -27.65
C GLY A 39 0.59 22.80 -28.11
N ALA A 40 0.40 22.73 -29.42
CA ALA A 40 -0.46 21.71 -30.04
C ALA A 40 -0.01 20.30 -29.66
N ILE A 41 -0.96 19.38 -29.56
CA ILE A 41 -0.67 17.97 -29.29
C ILE A 41 -0.42 17.28 -30.62
N SER A 42 0.77 16.68 -30.77
CA SER A 42 1.12 15.78 -31.86
C SER A 42 0.87 14.33 -31.43
N ALA A 43 0.42 13.50 -32.36
CA ALA A 43 0.30 12.05 -32.17
C ALA A 43 1.10 11.31 -33.24
N ILE A 44 1.90 10.36 -32.80
CA ILE A 44 2.76 9.53 -33.63
C ILE A 44 2.14 8.13 -33.70
N ASP A 45 1.72 7.73 -34.88
CA ASP A 45 1.40 6.34 -35.19
C ASP A 45 2.72 5.56 -35.38
N MET A 46 3.11 4.79 -34.35
CA MET A 46 4.39 4.08 -34.35
C MET A 46 4.47 2.98 -35.42
N THR A 47 3.34 2.55 -35.97
CA THR A 47 3.30 1.60 -37.11
C THR A 47 3.68 2.25 -38.43
N LYS A 48 3.74 3.58 -38.46
CA LYS A 48 4.09 4.41 -39.63
C LYS A 48 5.23 5.37 -39.36
N VAL A 49 6.01 5.14 -38.31
CA VAL A 49 7.06 6.06 -37.83
C VAL A 49 8.12 6.39 -38.89
N ASP A 50 8.36 5.50 -39.84
CA ASP A 50 9.29 5.70 -40.94
C ASP A 50 8.72 6.52 -42.12
N THR A 51 7.46 6.98 -42.02
CA THR A 51 6.78 7.77 -43.04
C THR A 51 6.48 9.18 -42.56
N GLU A 52 6.54 10.19 -43.46
CA GLU A 52 6.10 11.54 -43.13
C GLU A 52 4.56 11.65 -42.99
N PRO A 53 4.02 12.47 -42.09
CA PRO A 53 4.76 13.39 -41.20
C PRO A 53 5.24 12.74 -39.88
N PHE A 54 4.94 11.47 -39.62
CA PHE A 54 5.22 10.82 -38.33
C PHE A 54 6.71 10.74 -38.03
N HIS A 55 7.57 10.63 -39.05
CA HIS A 55 9.01 10.61 -38.84
C HIS A 55 9.53 11.94 -38.25
N ALA A 56 9.11 13.08 -38.76
CA ALA A 56 9.52 14.40 -38.25
C ALA A 56 9.02 14.64 -36.82
N ASP A 57 7.78 14.24 -36.51
CA ASP A 57 7.20 14.31 -35.17
C ASP A 57 7.96 13.39 -34.20
N TYR A 58 8.34 12.20 -34.64
CA TYR A 58 9.11 11.24 -33.85
C TYR A 58 10.51 11.75 -33.51
N GLU A 59 11.22 12.36 -34.47
CA GLU A 59 12.51 12.96 -34.18
C GLU A 59 12.39 14.14 -33.21
N THR A 60 11.39 14.99 -33.37
CA THR A 60 11.07 16.07 -32.42
C THR A 60 10.81 15.54 -31.01
N PHE A 61 9.98 14.50 -30.92
CA PHE A 61 9.71 13.83 -29.64
C PHE A 61 10.98 13.29 -29.00
N LYS A 62 11.85 12.57 -29.76
CA LYS A 62 13.09 12.01 -29.23
C LYS A 62 14.04 13.07 -28.71
N ILE A 63 14.21 14.18 -29.45
CA ILE A 63 15.03 15.29 -28.99
C ILE A 63 14.55 15.81 -27.64
N ALA A 64 13.25 16.06 -27.49
CA ALA A 64 12.67 16.53 -26.22
C ALA A 64 12.71 15.47 -25.12
N LEU A 65 12.51 14.18 -25.46
CA LEU A 65 12.53 13.09 -24.49
C LEU A 65 13.91 12.92 -23.84
N PHE A 66 14.98 13.05 -24.64
CA PHE A 66 16.33 12.83 -24.16
C PHE A 66 17.07 14.09 -23.73
N ASP A 67 16.44 15.25 -23.82
CA ASP A 67 16.97 16.48 -23.25
C ASP A 67 16.71 16.51 -21.73
N PRO A 68 17.76 16.50 -20.88
CA PRO A 68 17.60 16.53 -19.43
C PRO A 68 17.02 17.87 -18.91
N ALA A 69 17.08 18.94 -19.71
CA ALA A 69 16.45 20.21 -19.36
C ALA A 69 14.92 20.19 -19.52
N VAL A 70 14.39 19.27 -20.32
CA VAL A 70 12.96 19.12 -20.56
C VAL A 70 12.35 18.26 -19.46
N LYS A 71 11.42 18.82 -18.66
CA LYS A 71 10.61 18.04 -17.72
C LYS A 71 9.48 17.31 -18.44
N LYS A 72 9.33 16.01 -18.17
CA LYS A 72 8.32 15.14 -18.74
C LYS A 72 7.17 15.01 -17.73
N TYR A 73 5.94 15.23 -18.17
CA TYR A 73 4.72 15.14 -17.39
C TYR A 73 3.85 14.01 -17.93
N ALA A 74 3.37 13.14 -17.07
CA ALA A 74 2.42 12.10 -17.44
C ALA A 74 1.46 11.79 -16.29
N PHE A 75 0.26 11.26 -16.61
CA PHE A 75 -0.66 10.78 -15.59
C PHE A 75 -0.34 9.32 -15.27
N ASN A 76 0.39 9.05 -14.19
CA ASN A 76 1.03 7.79 -13.82
C ASN A 76 2.41 7.58 -14.48
N ALA A 77 3.24 8.61 -14.42
CA ALA A 77 4.55 8.70 -15.08
C ALA A 77 5.48 7.46 -14.91
N ASN A 78 5.24 6.60 -13.91
CA ASN A 78 5.95 5.34 -13.78
C ASN A 78 5.73 4.42 -14.98
N PHE A 79 4.52 4.41 -15.55
CA PHE A 79 4.19 3.55 -16.69
C PHE A 79 4.90 4.03 -17.95
N GLU A 80 4.75 5.31 -18.31
CA GLU A 80 5.39 5.90 -19.50
C GLU A 80 6.91 5.78 -19.40
N ARG A 81 7.47 6.10 -18.24
CA ARG A 81 8.92 6.02 -17.97
C ARG A 81 9.46 4.61 -18.17
N THR A 82 8.75 3.59 -17.64
CA THR A 82 9.16 2.18 -17.74
C THR A 82 9.04 1.67 -19.19
N CYS A 83 7.95 2.00 -19.89
CA CYS A 83 7.72 1.59 -21.26
C CYS A 83 8.72 2.23 -22.24
N LEU A 84 8.95 3.54 -22.11
CA LEU A 84 9.91 4.27 -22.93
C LEU A 84 11.35 3.82 -22.66
N ALA A 85 11.70 3.53 -21.40
CA ALA A 85 13.02 3.00 -21.06
C ALA A 85 13.30 1.66 -21.75
N LYS A 86 12.29 0.77 -21.77
CA LYS A 86 12.38 -0.53 -22.46
C LYS A 86 12.46 -0.37 -23.96
N TYR A 87 11.58 0.46 -24.55
CA TYR A 87 11.50 0.65 -26.00
C TYR A 87 12.81 1.22 -26.59
N PHE A 88 13.36 2.26 -25.94
CA PHE A 88 14.61 2.89 -26.37
C PHE A 88 15.86 2.19 -25.85
N ASN A 89 15.72 1.15 -25.04
CA ASN A 89 16.83 0.51 -24.32
C ASN A 89 17.75 1.54 -23.63
N LYS A 90 17.15 2.55 -23.00
CA LYS A 90 17.84 3.66 -22.37
C LYS A 90 17.14 4.04 -21.07
N GLN A 91 17.91 4.29 -20.01
CA GLN A 91 17.34 4.73 -18.75
C GLN A 91 16.58 6.05 -18.91
N MET A 92 15.45 6.16 -18.18
CA MET A 92 14.63 7.36 -18.06
C MET A 92 14.74 7.86 -16.62
N PRO A 93 15.69 8.77 -16.30
CA PRO A 93 15.93 9.24 -14.94
C PRO A 93 14.64 9.84 -14.33
N PRO A 94 14.18 9.38 -13.16
CA PRO A 94 12.95 9.90 -12.56
C PRO A 94 13.03 11.38 -12.18
N GLU A 95 14.22 11.94 -12.05
CA GLU A 95 14.48 13.36 -11.79
C GLU A 95 13.92 14.27 -12.87
N GLU A 96 13.78 13.77 -14.09
CA GLU A 96 13.25 14.50 -15.24
C GLU A 96 11.72 14.43 -15.36
N TRP A 97 11.06 13.64 -14.50
CA TRP A 97 9.63 13.33 -14.61
C TRP A 97 8.81 13.94 -13.49
N ILE A 98 7.56 14.29 -13.81
CA ILE A 98 6.55 14.75 -12.86
C ILE A 98 5.27 13.93 -13.08
N CYS A 99 4.74 13.36 -12.00
CA CYS A 99 3.54 12.52 -12.05
C CYS A 99 2.30 13.32 -11.65
N THR A 100 1.44 13.66 -12.61
CA THR A 100 0.21 14.41 -12.36
C THR A 100 -0.81 13.63 -11.54
N MET A 101 -0.81 12.28 -11.61
CA MET A 101 -1.59 11.42 -10.73
C MET A 101 -1.20 11.61 -9.26
N VAL A 102 0.10 11.59 -8.94
CA VAL A 102 0.59 11.79 -7.57
C VAL A 102 0.23 13.21 -7.09
N ASN A 103 0.39 14.21 -7.94
CA ASN A 103 0.02 15.59 -7.62
C ASN A 103 -1.47 15.73 -7.30
N SER A 104 -2.33 15.00 -8.00
CA SER A 104 -3.78 14.93 -7.76
C SER A 104 -4.08 14.23 -6.43
N MET A 105 -3.48 13.07 -6.17
CA MET A 105 -3.68 12.32 -4.91
C MET A 105 -3.23 13.11 -3.68
N ARG A 106 -2.17 13.90 -3.80
CA ARG A 106 -1.64 14.74 -2.71
C ARG A 106 -2.66 15.76 -2.19
N ILE A 107 -3.56 16.20 -3.02
CA ILE A 107 -4.66 17.10 -2.63
C ILE A 107 -5.99 16.37 -2.43
N GLY A 108 -5.95 15.06 -2.23
CA GLY A 108 -7.12 14.25 -1.90
C GLY A 108 -8.02 13.87 -3.09
N LEU A 109 -7.58 14.11 -4.35
CA LEU A 109 -8.30 13.68 -5.54
C LEU A 109 -8.05 12.19 -5.86
N PRO A 110 -8.89 11.54 -6.69
CA PRO A 110 -8.71 10.16 -7.09
C PRO A 110 -7.40 9.88 -7.86
N ALA A 111 -6.99 8.61 -7.93
CA ALA A 111 -5.80 8.15 -8.66
C ALA A 111 -6.10 7.71 -10.10
N SER A 112 -7.19 8.13 -10.71
CA SER A 112 -7.59 7.78 -12.07
C SER A 112 -7.86 9.05 -12.87
N LEU A 113 -7.27 9.16 -14.07
CA LEU A 113 -7.43 10.30 -14.97
C LEU A 113 -8.92 10.63 -15.19
N ASP A 114 -9.71 9.61 -15.54
CA ASP A 114 -11.16 9.68 -15.76
C ASP A 114 -11.89 10.25 -14.51
N LYS A 115 -11.63 9.66 -13.32
CA LYS A 115 -12.27 10.10 -12.08
C LYS A 115 -11.85 11.49 -11.64
N VAL A 116 -10.60 11.89 -11.87
CA VAL A 116 -10.17 13.27 -11.58
C VAL A 116 -10.88 14.23 -12.51
N GLY A 117 -11.00 13.91 -13.80
CA GLY A 117 -11.76 14.68 -14.78
C GLY A 117 -13.23 14.88 -14.36
N GLU A 118 -13.90 13.80 -13.91
CA GLU A 118 -15.27 13.85 -13.40
C GLU A 118 -15.39 14.76 -12.15
N VAL A 119 -14.50 14.60 -11.16
CA VAL A 119 -14.50 15.38 -9.91
C VAL A 119 -14.25 16.86 -10.17
N LEU A 120 -13.35 17.19 -11.09
CA LEU A 120 -13.02 18.55 -11.50
C LEU A 120 -14.01 19.14 -12.52
N ARG A 121 -14.99 18.35 -12.98
CA ARG A 121 -16.02 18.73 -13.96
C ARG A 121 -15.38 19.29 -15.25
N LEU A 122 -14.44 18.54 -15.81
CA LEU A 122 -13.82 18.93 -17.07
C LEU A 122 -14.84 18.79 -18.22
N GLN A 123 -14.78 19.72 -19.18
CA GLN A 123 -15.62 19.65 -20.39
C GLN A 123 -15.20 18.50 -21.28
N ASN A 124 -13.87 18.32 -21.43
CA ASN A 124 -13.27 17.18 -22.10
C ASN A 124 -12.98 16.10 -21.04
N GLN A 125 -13.84 15.09 -20.97
CA GLN A 125 -13.63 13.93 -20.11
C GLN A 125 -13.02 12.79 -20.93
N LYS A 126 -12.32 11.87 -20.25
CA LYS A 126 -11.80 10.66 -20.86
C LYS A 126 -12.91 9.92 -21.60
N ASP A 127 -12.63 9.50 -22.82
CA ASP A 127 -13.60 8.76 -23.64
C ASP A 127 -13.87 7.38 -23.02
N LYS A 128 -15.15 7.11 -22.73
CA LYS A 128 -15.60 5.81 -22.19
C LYS A 128 -15.39 4.65 -23.18
N ALA A 129 -15.29 4.94 -24.47
CA ALA A 129 -14.96 3.96 -25.50
C ALA A 129 -13.50 3.45 -25.40
N GLY A 130 -12.60 4.22 -24.79
CA GLY A 130 -11.18 3.91 -24.70
C GLY A 130 -10.85 2.53 -24.10
N LYS A 131 -11.62 2.07 -23.10
CA LYS A 131 -11.45 0.71 -22.55
C LYS A 131 -11.65 -0.41 -23.59
N ASN A 132 -12.54 -0.20 -24.54
CA ASN A 132 -12.79 -1.16 -25.61
C ASN A 132 -11.68 -1.10 -26.66
N LEU A 133 -11.14 0.09 -26.93
CA LEU A 133 -10.00 0.30 -27.84
C LEU A 133 -8.73 -0.34 -27.28
N ILE A 134 -8.41 -0.11 -26.01
CA ILE A 134 -7.31 -0.77 -25.30
C ILE A 134 -7.47 -2.30 -25.36
N ARG A 135 -8.68 -2.82 -25.07
CA ARG A 135 -8.94 -4.28 -25.17
C ARG A 135 -8.74 -4.80 -26.58
N TYR A 136 -9.04 -3.99 -27.60
CA TYR A 136 -8.95 -4.39 -29.00
C TYR A 136 -7.50 -4.40 -29.50
N PHE A 137 -6.71 -3.35 -29.22
CA PHE A 137 -5.37 -3.19 -29.78
C PHE A 137 -4.23 -3.56 -28.81
N SER A 138 -4.40 -3.35 -27.51
CA SER A 138 -3.33 -3.48 -26.50
C SER A 138 -3.25 -4.84 -25.82
N ILE A 139 -4.23 -5.73 -26.07
CA ILE A 139 -4.33 -7.05 -25.41
C ILE A 139 -4.51 -8.13 -26.48
N PRO A 140 -3.89 -9.33 -26.31
CA PRO A 140 -4.11 -10.46 -27.18
C PRO A 140 -5.59 -10.82 -27.30
N CYS A 141 -6.05 -11.13 -28.50
CA CYS A 141 -7.42 -11.58 -28.75
C CYS A 141 -7.47 -13.11 -28.88
N LYS A 142 -8.63 -13.69 -28.54
CA LYS A 142 -8.83 -15.13 -28.74
C LYS A 142 -9.00 -15.43 -30.24
N PRO A 143 -8.32 -16.46 -30.79
CA PRO A 143 -8.54 -16.89 -32.15
C PRO A 143 -9.96 -17.45 -32.33
N THR A 144 -10.66 -16.96 -33.34
CA THR A 144 -12.00 -17.38 -33.69
C THR A 144 -12.13 -17.48 -35.23
N LYS A 145 -13.17 -18.17 -35.73
CA LYS A 145 -13.42 -18.20 -37.16
C LYS A 145 -13.73 -16.80 -37.71
N VAL A 146 -14.38 -15.96 -36.94
CA VAL A 146 -14.79 -14.59 -37.36
C VAL A 146 -13.57 -13.68 -37.52
N ASN A 147 -12.55 -13.82 -36.66
CA ASN A 147 -11.34 -12.99 -36.74
C ASN A 147 -10.23 -13.64 -37.56
N GLY A 148 -10.52 -14.72 -38.34
CA GLY A 148 -9.52 -15.41 -39.16
C GLY A 148 -8.45 -16.15 -38.38
N GLY A 149 -8.70 -16.50 -37.09
CA GLY A 149 -7.78 -17.24 -36.25
C GLY A 149 -6.64 -16.39 -35.64
N ARG A 150 -6.69 -15.06 -35.77
CA ARG A 150 -5.66 -14.17 -35.25
C ARG A 150 -5.67 -14.07 -33.72
N THR A 151 -4.50 -13.86 -33.15
CA THR A 151 -4.29 -13.68 -31.71
C THR A 151 -4.05 -12.20 -31.32
N ARG A 152 -3.95 -11.30 -32.32
CA ARG A 152 -3.70 -9.88 -32.15
C ARG A 152 -4.50 -9.08 -33.20
N ASN A 153 -5.00 -7.92 -32.83
CA ASN A 153 -5.57 -6.95 -33.78
C ASN A 153 -4.52 -5.89 -34.11
N LEU A 154 -4.33 -5.64 -35.39
CA LEU A 154 -3.44 -4.62 -35.95
C LEU A 154 -4.29 -3.47 -36.55
N PRO A 155 -3.71 -2.30 -36.85
CA PRO A 155 -4.44 -1.15 -37.40
C PRO A 155 -5.28 -1.48 -38.62
N GLU A 156 -4.75 -2.29 -39.55
CA GLU A 156 -5.42 -2.67 -40.81
C GLU A 156 -6.68 -3.52 -40.62
N HIS A 157 -6.87 -4.11 -39.43
CA HIS A 157 -8.08 -4.90 -39.15
C HIS A 157 -9.31 -4.03 -38.83
N ASP A 158 -9.10 -2.75 -38.46
CA ASP A 158 -10.17 -1.79 -38.19
C ASP A 158 -9.60 -0.37 -38.15
N LEU A 159 -9.46 0.25 -39.30
CA LEU A 159 -8.86 1.59 -39.44
C LEU A 159 -9.66 2.68 -38.71
N GLU A 160 -11.00 2.54 -38.64
CA GLU A 160 -11.83 3.51 -37.92
C GLU A 160 -11.53 3.45 -36.39
N LYS A 161 -11.52 2.25 -35.81
CA LYS A 161 -11.10 2.10 -34.39
C LYS A 161 -9.66 2.52 -34.13
N TRP A 162 -8.78 2.32 -35.12
CA TRP A 162 -7.40 2.77 -34.98
C TRP A 162 -7.31 4.30 -34.89
N GLN A 163 -8.06 5.02 -35.76
CA GLN A 163 -8.13 6.47 -35.64
C GLN A 163 -8.74 6.92 -34.31
N GLN A 164 -9.83 6.27 -33.88
CA GLN A 164 -10.40 6.54 -32.55
C GLN A 164 -9.40 6.28 -31.41
N PHE A 165 -8.48 5.32 -31.57
CA PHE A 165 -7.45 5.03 -30.57
C PHE A 165 -6.36 6.09 -30.54
N ILE A 166 -5.97 6.65 -31.70
CA ILE A 166 -5.09 7.83 -31.78
C ILE A 166 -5.76 9.04 -31.10
N ASP A 167 -7.02 9.31 -31.43
CA ASP A 167 -7.78 10.42 -30.84
C ASP A 167 -7.96 10.27 -29.32
N TYR A 168 -8.07 9.02 -28.86
CA TYR A 168 -8.12 8.70 -27.44
C TYR A 168 -6.80 9.03 -26.72
N CYS A 169 -5.64 8.67 -27.27
CA CYS A 169 -4.33 9.01 -26.72
C CYS A 169 -4.12 10.54 -26.68
N ILE A 170 -4.49 11.27 -27.74
CA ILE A 170 -4.49 12.74 -27.77
C ILE A 170 -5.35 13.30 -26.63
N ARG A 171 -6.54 12.74 -26.44
CA ARG A 171 -7.48 13.15 -25.40
C ARG A 171 -6.91 12.97 -23.99
N ASP A 172 -6.19 11.89 -23.75
CA ASP A 172 -5.58 11.63 -22.44
C ASP A 172 -4.51 12.69 -22.10
N VAL A 173 -3.72 13.16 -23.09
CA VAL A 173 -2.80 14.31 -22.92
C VAL A 173 -3.56 15.61 -22.65
N GLU A 174 -4.65 15.92 -23.39
CA GLU A 174 -5.46 17.12 -23.15
C GLU A 174 -6.03 17.16 -21.72
N VAL A 175 -6.55 16.02 -21.26
CA VAL A 175 -7.14 15.88 -19.92
C VAL A 175 -6.06 16.03 -18.86
N GLU A 176 -4.90 15.39 -19.05
CA GLU A 176 -3.76 15.52 -18.14
C GLU A 176 -3.30 16.98 -17.99
N MET A 177 -3.07 17.67 -19.11
CA MET A 177 -2.68 19.09 -19.13
C MET A 177 -3.71 19.97 -18.42
N THR A 178 -5.00 19.71 -18.67
CA THR A 178 -6.10 20.45 -18.03
C THR A 178 -6.13 20.21 -16.52
N ILE A 179 -5.92 18.97 -16.06
CA ILE A 179 -5.81 18.64 -14.64
C ILE A 179 -4.62 19.37 -14.03
N ALA A 180 -3.44 19.26 -14.62
CA ALA A 180 -2.23 19.93 -14.15
C ALA A 180 -2.45 21.44 -13.99
N HIS A 181 -3.11 22.08 -14.98
CA HIS A 181 -3.45 23.50 -14.92
C HIS A 181 -4.44 23.82 -13.79
N LYS A 182 -5.48 22.99 -13.57
CA LYS A 182 -6.47 23.22 -12.51
C LYS A 182 -5.90 23.08 -11.10
N ILE A 183 -4.91 22.21 -10.92
CA ILE A 183 -4.27 21.99 -9.61
C ILE A 183 -2.99 22.82 -9.40
N LYS A 184 -2.61 23.68 -10.34
CA LYS A 184 -1.39 24.50 -10.28
C LYS A 184 -1.24 25.38 -9.02
N ASP A 185 -2.37 25.78 -8.42
CA ASP A 185 -2.38 26.53 -7.18
C ASP A 185 -1.91 25.70 -5.96
N PHE A 186 -1.77 24.39 -6.13
CA PHE A 186 -1.28 23.46 -5.11
C PHE A 186 0.08 22.88 -5.54
N PRO A 187 1.15 23.68 -5.64
CA PRO A 187 2.43 23.22 -6.16
C PRO A 187 3.03 22.10 -5.29
N VAL A 188 3.73 21.18 -5.93
CA VAL A 188 4.55 20.18 -5.24
C VAL A 188 5.81 20.88 -4.75
N THR A 189 6.18 20.64 -3.49
CA THR A 189 7.45 21.13 -2.96
C THR A 189 8.61 20.36 -3.58
N ALA A 190 9.77 20.98 -3.71
CA ALA A 190 10.98 20.31 -4.22
C ALA A 190 11.32 19.05 -3.41
N ILE A 191 11.07 19.08 -2.09
CA ILE A 191 11.33 17.95 -1.20
C ILE A 191 10.37 16.76 -1.45
N GLU A 192 9.08 17.03 -1.69
CA GLU A 192 8.11 15.96 -2.03
C GLU A 192 8.38 15.38 -3.42
N GLN A 193 8.83 16.19 -4.38
CA GLN A 193 9.28 15.72 -5.67
C GLN A 193 10.53 14.81 -5.53
N ALA A 194 11.48 15.20 -4.68
CA ALA A 194 12.65 14.37 -4.41
C ALA A 194 12.27 13.02 -3.75
N TYR A 195 11.29 13.02 -2.84
CA TYR A 195 10.79 11.77 -2.25
C TYR A 195 10.11 10.86 -3.27
N TRP A 196 9.39 11.43 -4.24
CA TRP A 196 8.85 10.65 -5.35
C TRP A 196 9.96 10.07 -6.23
N VAL A 197 11.03 10.80 -6.48
CA VAL A 197 12.20 10.32 -7.20
C VAL A 197 12.83 9.12 -6.49
N PHE A 198 13.05 9.19 -5.18
CA PHE A 198 13.56 8.05 -4.40
C PHE A 198 12.61 6.84 -4.45
N ASP A 199 11.30 7.06 -4.36
CA ASP A 199 10.31 6.01 -4.55
C ASP A 199 10.46 5.32 -5.90
N GLN A 200 10.69 6.08 -6.98
CA GLN A 200 10.91 5.51 -8.30
C GLN A 200 12.21 4.68 -8.36
N HIS A 201 13.30 5.16 -7.78
CA HIS A 201 14.55 4.39 -7.70
C HIS A 201 14.38 3.08 -6.92
N ILE A 202 13.62 3.09 -5.82
CA ILE A 202 13.32 1.88 -5.05
C ILE A 202 12.47 0.91 -5.88
N ASN A 203 11.44 1.40 -6.56
CA ASN A 203 10.59 0.59 -7.43
C ASN A 203 11.37 0.02 -8.63
N ASP A 204 12.29 0.78 -9.24
CA ASP A 204 13.15 0.35 -10.35
C ASP A 204 14.16 -0.72 -9.91
N ARG A 205 14.71 -0.57 -8.71
CA ARG A 205 15.65 -1.53 -8.13
C ARG A 205 14.93 -2.85 -7.83
N GLY A 206 13.76 -2.77 -7.20
CA GLY A 206 12.99 -3.94 -6.78
C GLY A 206 13.71 -4.79 -5.72
N ILE A 207 13.07 -5.87 -5.32
CA ILE A 207 13.60 -6.83 -4.34
C ILE A 207 13.69 -8.23 -4.94
N LYS A 208 14.78 -8.94 -4.67
CA LYS A 208 15.03 -10.30 -5.19
C LYS A 208 14.10 -11.32 -4.55
N LEU A 209 13.73 -12.32 -5.32
CA LEU A 209 12.99 -13.50 -4.85
C LEU A 209 13.86 -14.76 -4.87
N SER A 210 13.63 -15.62 -3.90
CA SER A 210 14.07 -17.01 -3.98
C SER A 210 13.13 -17.76 -4.93
N LYS A 211 13.54 -17.89 -6.21
CA LYS A 211 12.77 -18.54 -7.27
C LYS A 211 12.45 -20.01 -6.94
N SER A 212 13.43 -20.75 -6.41
CA SER A 212 13.24 -22.14 -6.02
C SER A 212 12.20 -22.30 -4.91
N LEU A 213 12.25 -21.46 -3.87
CA LEU A 213 11.24 -21.45 -2.80
C LEU A 213 9.84 -21.10 -3.33
N MET A 214 9.75 -20.09 -4.18
CA MET A 214 8.47 -19.67 -4.79
C MET A 214 7.85 -20.78 -5.64
N LEU A 215 8.66 -21.44 -6.49
CA LEU A 215 8.19 -22.53 -7.35
C LEU A 215 7.79 -23.76 -6.52
N GLY A 216 8.61 -24.18 -5.56
CA GLY A 216 8.28 -25.27 -4.64
C GLY A 216 7.00 -25.00 -3.84
N ALA A 217 6.83 -23.75 -3.34
CA ALA A 217 5.63 -23.35 -2.64
C ALA A 217 4.36 -23.41 -3.52
N ASN A 218 4.46 -23.03 -4.80
CA ASN A 218 3.33 -23.17 -5.75
C ASN A 218 2.95 -24.63 -6.02
N VAL A 219 3.95 -25.53 -6.11
CA VAL A 219 3.70 -26.97 -6.29
C VAL A 219 3.01 -27.54 -5.05
N LEU A 220 3.55 -27.26 -3.85
CA LEU A 220 2.97 -27.71 -2.59
C LEU A 220 1.57 -27.17 -2.36
N ASP A 221 1.31 -25.89 -2.69
CA ASP A 221 -0.03 -25.29 -2.60
C ASP A 221 -1.05 -26.02 -3.48
N LYS A 222 -0.66 -26.38 -4.71
CA LYS A 222 -1.51 -27.12 -5.63
C LYS A 222 -1.84 -28.51 -5.09
N GLN A 223 -0.83 -29.27 -4.67
CA GLN A 223 -1.00 -30.62 -4.11
C GLN A 223 -1.90 -30.59 -2.87
N SER A 224 -1.58 -29.73 -1.90
CA SER A 224 -2.35 -29.62 -0.66
C SER A 224 -3.81 -29.20 -0.91
N LYS A 225 -4.09 -28.32 -1.87
CA LYS A 225 -5.47 -27.93 -2.23
C LYS A 225 -6.23 -29.04 -2.91
N GLU A 226 -5.58 -29.84 -3.76
CA GLU A 226 -6.20 -31.01 -4.39
C GLU A 226 -6.58 -32.06 -3.33
N GLU A 227 -5.71 -32.33 -2.37
CA GLU A 227 -5.96 -33.23 -1.25
C GLU A 227 -7.11 -32.74 -0.37
N LEU A 228 -7.09 -31.45 0.05
CA LEU A 228 -8.16 -30.84 0.83
C LEU A 228 -9.51 -30.86 0.09
N LEU A 229 -9.51 -30.64 -1.22
CA LEU A 229 -10.71 -30.72 -2.05
C LEU A 229 -11.28 -32.14 -2.09
N ASN A 230 -10.42 -33.15 -2.25
CA ASN A 230 -10.82 -34.55 -2.24
C ASN A 230 -11.38 -34.98 -0.88
N GLN A 231 -10.75 -34.56 0.22
CA GLN A 231 -11.26 -34.77 1.56
C GLN A 231 -12.63 -34.10 1.77
N ALA A 232 -12.77 -32.85 1.31
CA ALA A 232 -14.04 -32.13 1.41
C ALA A 232 -15.16 -32.82 0.63
N LYS A 233 -14.89 -33.29 -0.60
CA LYS A 233 -15.84 -34.08 -1.41
C LYS A 233 -16.25 -35.37 -0.70
N HIS A 234 -15.30 -36.10 -0.13
CA HIS A 234 -15.56 -37.35 0.59
C HIS A 234 -16.43 -37.11 1.84
N ILE A 235 -16.17 -36.03 2.58
CA ILE A 235 -16.93 -35.70 3.80
C ILE A 235 -18.36 -35.25 3.48
N THR A 236 -18.51 -34.39 2.47
CA THR A 236 -19.77 -33.70 2.17
C THR A 236 -20.64 -34.39 1.13
N GLY A 237 -20.03 -35.19 0.23
CA GLY A 237 -20.71 -35.72 -0.95
C GLY A 237 -21.01 -34.65 -2.03
N LEU A 238 -20.62 -33.41 -1.83
CA LEU A 238 -20.87 -32.32 -2.76
C LEU A 238 -19.96 -32.41 -3.99
N GLU A 239 -20.49 -32.07 -5.15
CA GLU A 239 -19.71 -31.95 -6.38
C GLU A 239 -18.68 -30.81 -6.25
N ASN A 240 -19.10 -29.68 -5.71
CA ASN A 240 -18.25 -28.52 -5.49
C ASN A 240 -18.34 -27.98 -4.04
N PRO A 241 -17.60 -28.56 -3.09
CA PRO A 241 -17.60 -28.09 -1.70
C PRO A 241 -16.96 -26.68 -1.52
N ASN A 242 -16.33 -26.12 -2.57
CA ASN A 242 -15.85 -24.75 -2.57
C ASN A 242 -16.96 -23.71 -2.82
N SER A 243 -18.12 -24.11 -3.33
CA SER A 243 -19.28 -23.23 -3.51
C SER A 243 -19.84 -22.82 -2.14
N PRO A 244 -19.82 -21.51 -1.79
CA PRO A 244 -20.40 -21.07 -0.53
C PRO A 244 -21.86 -21.47 -0.37
N THR A 245 -22.63 -21.41 -1.44
CA THR A 245 -24.06 -21.75 -1.44
C THR A 245 -24.27 -23.23 -1.13
N GLN A 246 -23.54 -24.13 -1.79
CA GLN A 246 -23.68 -25.58 -1.56
C GLN A 246 -23.18 -25.97 -0.18
N LEU A 247 -22.06 -25.39 0.27
CA LEU A 247 -21.51 -25.73 1.59
C LEU A 247 -22.39 -25.22 2.73
N LEU A 248 -22.95 -24.02 2.63
CA LEU A 248 -23.89 -23.49 3.64
C LEU A 248 -25.17 -24.33 3.72
N ALA A 249 -25.72 -24.75 2.58
CA ALA A 249 -26.88 -25.65 2.55
C ALA A 249 -26.55 -26.99 3.23
N TRP A 250 -25.43 -27.63 2.89
CA TRP A 250 -24.99 -28.89 3.50
C TRP A 250 -24.77 -28.76 5.02
N LEU A 251 -24.15 -27.67 5.48
CA LEU A 251 -23.95 -27.41 6.92
C LEU A 251 -25.31 -27.30 7.66
N LYS A 252 -26.28 -26.60 7.06
CA LYS A 252 -27.61 -26.40 7.63
C LYS A 252 -28.45 -27.66 7.59
N ASP A 253 -28.60 -28.25 6.39
CA ASP A 253 -29.59 -29.30 6.14
C ASP A 253 -29.11 -30.69 6.61
N ASP A 254 -27.83 -30.99 6.41
CA ASP A 254 -27.26 -32.33 6.74
C ASP A 254 -26.57 -32.36 8.12
N GLN A 255 -26.04 -31.22 8.60
CA GLN A 255 -25.28 -31.16 9.85
C GLN A 255 -26.00 -30.39 10.97
N GLY A 256 -27.16 -29.76 10.67
CA GLY A 256 -27.92 -28.96 11.64
C GLY A 256 -27.22 -27.68 12.09
N LEU A 257 -26.24 -27.21 11.36
CA LEU A 257 -25.41 -26.04 11.71
C LEU A 257 -25.71 -24.86 10.78
N ASP A 258 -26.58 -23.95 11.26
CA ASP A 258 -26.98 -22.74 10.49
C ASP A 258 -25.97 -21.61 10.66
N ILE A 259 -25.01 -21.51 9.71
CA ILE A 259 -23.95 -20.49 9.69
C ILE A 259 -24.34 -19.39 8.71
N PRO A 260 -24.28 -18.09 9.10
CA PRO A 260 -24.73 -16.99 8.26
C PRO A 260 -23.80 -16.72 7.05
N ASN A 261 -22.53 -17.07 7.15
CA ASN A 261 -21.55 -16.93 6.07
C ASN A 261 -20.29 -17.76 6.35
N LEU A 262 -19.41 -17.90 5.34
CA LEU A 262 -18.15 -18.64 5.43
C LEU A 262 -16.93 -17.70 5.58
N GLN A 263 -17.10 -16.52 6.15
CA GLN A 263 -15.96 -15.63 6.47
C GLN A 263 -15.13 -16.22 7.61
N LYS A 264 -13.82 -15.95 7.59
CA LYS A 264 -12.87 -16.54 8.54
C LYS A 264 -13.31 -16.41 10.00
N LYS A 265 -13.74 -15.22 10.42
CA LYS A 265 -14.17 -14.96 11.81
C LYS A 265 -15.38 -15.80 12.17
N THR A 266 -16.41 -15.82 11.34
CA THR A 266 -17.63 -16.62 11.53
C THR A 266 -17.29 -18.10 11.62
N VAL A 267 -16.48 -18.63 10.69
CA VAL A 267 -16.08 -20.04 10.71
C VAL A 267 -15.30 -20.37 12.00
N GLN A 268 -14.42 -19.49 12.47
CA GLN A 268 -13.67 -19.69 13.73
C GLN A 268 -14.58 -19.68 14.97
N GLU A 269 -15.64 -18.88 14.98
CA GLU A 269 -16.62 -18.84 16.06
C GLU A 269 -17.41 -20.17 16.11
N TYR A 270 -17.96 -20.60 14.98
CA TYR A 270 -18.73 -21.84 14.88
C TYR A 270 -17.90 -23.11 15.06
N LEU A 271 -16.59 -23.08 14.78
CA LEU A 271 -15.70 -24.20 15.04
C LEU A 271 -15.61 -24.59 16.52
N LYS A 272 -15.88 -23.67 17.45
CA LYS A 272 -15.86 -23.93 18.89
C LYS A 272 -16.99 -24.90 19.31
N GLU A 273 -18.10 -24.87 18.58
CA GLU A 273 -19.29 -25.66 18.86
C GLU A 273 -19.47 -26.83 17.89
N ALA A 274 -18.87 -26.76 16.72
CA ALA A 274 -18.98 -27.77 15.68
C ALA A 274 -18.32 -29.08 16.09
N THR A 275 -18.96 -30.22 15.74
CA THR A 275 -18.47 -31.58 15.98
C THR A 275 -18.49 -32.42 14.70
N GLY A 276 -17.88 -33.59 14.71
CA GLY A 276 -17.98 -34.60 13.66
C GLY A 276 -17.57 -34.08 12.25
N LYS A 277 -18.41 -34.32 11.24
CA LYS A 277 -18.17 -33.94 9.85
C LYS A 277 -18.20 -32.43 9.65
N ALA A 278 -19.08 -31.71 10.36
CA ALA A 278 -19.14 -30.26 10.29
C ALA A 278 -17.82 -29.62 10.72
N LYS A 279 -17.27 -30.05 11.87
CA LYS A 279 -15.98 -29.55 12.37
C LYS A 279 -14.86 -29.76 11.36
N LYS A 280 -14.68 -31.00 10.85
CA LYS A 280 -13.67 -31.31 9.85
C LYS A 280 -13.81 -30.47 8.59
N MET A 281 -15.03 -30.28 8.09
CA MET A 281 -15.28 -29.47 6.90
C MET A 281 -14.95 -28.00 7.14
N LEU A 282 -15.28 -27.44 8.30
CA LEU A 282 -14.93 -26.05 8.66
C LEU A 282 -13.41 -25.86 8.80
N GLU A 283 -12.68 -26.84 9.35
CA GLU A 283 -11.21 -26.84 9.41
C GLU A 283 -10.63 -26.83 7.99
N ILE A 284 -11.08 -27.72 7.10
CA ILE A 284 -10.70 -27.76 5.68
C ILE A 284 -10.99 -26.41 5.02
N ARG A 285 -12.17 -25.85 5.26
CA ARG A 285 -12.55 -24.52 4.71
C ARG A 285 -11.58 -23.42 5.11
N LEU A 286 -11.14 -23.37 6.36
CA LEU A 286 -10.14 -22.42 6.81
C LEU A 286 -8.80 -22.59 6.07
N GLN A 287 -8.34 -23.82 5.89
CA GLN A 287 -7.11 -24.09 5.16
C GLN A 287 -7.21 -23.68 3.69
N MET A 288 -8.28 -24.07 2.99
CA MET A 288 -8.49 -23.74 1.57
C MET A 288 -8.70 -22.24 1.34
N SER A 289 -9.20 -21.49 2.32
CA SER A 289 -9.48 -20.07 2.18
C SER A 289 -8.29 -19.16 2.42
N LYS A 290 -7.09 -19.67 2.72
CA LYS A 290 -5.90 -18.88 2.97
C LYS A 290 -5.48 -18.07 1.75
N THR A 291 -5.63 -16.75 1.86
CA THR A 291 -5.31 -15.81 0.77
C THR A 291 -3.82 -15.47 0.70
N SER A 292 -3.07 -15.63 1.80
CA SER A 292 -1.63 -15.38 1.85
C SER A 292 -0.84 -16.24 0.87
N VAL A 293 -1.24 -17.50 0.69
CA VAL A 293 -0.58 -18.44 -0.23
C VAL A 293 -0.72 -18.02 -1.70
N LYS A 294 -1.81 -17.33 -2.07
CA LYS A 294 -1.97 -16.76 -3.42
C LYS A 294 -0.87 -15.76 -3.79
N LYS A 295 -0.11 -15.29 -2.81
CA LYS A 295 1.00 -14.35 -3.03
C LYS A 295 2.15 -14.97 -3.81
N TYR A 296 2.40 -16.28 -3.69
CA TYR A 296 3.41 -16.97 -4.49
C TYR A 296 3.09 -16.91 -5.99
N ASN A 297 1.83 -17.12 -6.38
CA ASN A 297 1.41 -16.93 -7.77
C ASN A 297 1.62 -15.47 -8.23
N LYS A 298 1.28 -14.49 -7.37
CA LYS A 298 1.48 -13.08 -7.69
C LYS A 298 2.96 -12.71 -7.80
N MET A 299 3.83 -13.30 -6.98
CA MET A 299 5.29 -13.18 -7.11
C MET A 299 5.78 -13.72 -8.43
N HIS A 300 5.30 -14.92 -8.82
CA HIS A 300 5.62 -15.55 -10.10
C HIS A 300 5.21 -14.66 -11.29
N ASP A 301 3.98 -14.13 -11.27
CA ASP A 301 3.47 -13.26 -12.33
C ASP A 301 4.30 -11.97 -12.48
N MET A 302 4.81 -11.42 -11.38
CA MET A 302 5.52 -10.15 -11.34
C MET A 302 7.05 -10.25 -11.42
N MET A 303 7.60 -11.46 -11.26
CA MET A 303 9.04 -11.66 -11.24
C MET A 303 9.64 -11.36 -12.61
N CYS A 304 10.55 -10.39 -12.63
CA CYS A 304 11.34 -10.04 -13.81
C CYS A 304 12.41 -11.09 -14.13
N SER A 305 13.06 -10.96 -15.29
CA SER A 305 14.07 -11.90 -15.79
C SER A 305 15.29 -12.04 -14.85
N ASP A 306 15.60 -11.02 -14.06
CA ASP A 306 16.66 -10.99 -13.05
C ASP A 306 16.19 -11.48 -11.66
N GLU A 307 15.05 -12.15 -11.58
CA GLU A 307 14.44 -12.69 -10.35
C GLU A 307 14.05 -11.60 -9.34
N ARG A 308 13.96 -10.32 -9.73
CA ARG A 308 13.46 -9.24 -8.88
C ARG A 308 11.99 -8.93 -9.17
N VAL A 309 11.28 -8.51 -8.14
CA VAL A 309 9.93 -7.94 -8.25
C VAL A 309 10.00 -6.44 -8.08
N ARG A 310 9.38 -5.73 -9.02
CA ARG A 310 9.42 -4.26 -9.13
C ARG A 310 8.03 -3.64 -9.04
N GLY A 311 7.99 -2.31 -8.81
CA GLY A 311 6.71 -1.59 -8.77
C GLY A 311 5.82 -1.96 -7.58
N LEU A 312 6.41 -2.25 -6.42
CA LEU A 312 5.70 -2.69 -5.21
C LEU A 312 5.08 -1.55 -4.42
N PHE A 313 5.45 -0.29 -4.69
CA PHE A 313 5.08 0.86 -3.89
C PHE A 313 4.37 1.92 -4.73
N GLN A 314 3.22 2.40 -4.23
CA GLN A 314 2.53 3.56 -4.76
C GLN A 314 2.79 4.75 -3.85
N PHE A 315 3.58 5.69 -4.32
CA PHE A 315 3.80 6.95 -3.64
C PHE A 315 2.48 7.69 -3.43
N TYR A 316 2.27 8.22 -2.23
CA TYR A 316 1.04 8.92 -1.86
C TYR A 316 -0.24 8.08 -2.01
N GLY A 317 -0.16 6.77 -1.80
CA GLY A 317 -1.29 5.85 -1.98
C GLY A 317 -2.41 5.99 -0.95
N ALA A 318 -2.18 6.73 0.14
CA ALA A 318 -3.16 7.08 1.16
C ALA A 318 -3.27 8.61 1.32
N GLY A 319 -4.41 9.11 1.78
CA GLY A 319 -4.66 10.54 1.98
C GLY A 319 -3.71 11.22 2.99
N THR A 320 -3.04 10.45 3.84
CA THR A 320 -1.99 10.92 4.76
C THR A 320 -0.63 11.10 4.09
N GLY A 321 -0.48 10.66 2.83
CA GLY A 321 0.77 10.61 2.09
C GLY A 321 1.56 9.31 2.28
N ARG A 322 1.07 8.37 3.10
CA ARG A 322 1.67 7.04 3.22
C ARG A 322 1.65 6.31 1.89
N TRP A 323 2.64 5.47 1.67
CA TRP A 323 2.68 4.56 0.53
C TRP A 323 1.61 3.49 0.64
N ALA A 324 1.06 3.09 -0.50
CA ALA A 324 0.25 1.88 -0.59
C ALA A 324 1.04 0.76 -1.27
N GLY A 325 0.87 -0.46 -0.79
CA GLY A 325 1.43 -1.64 -1.45
C GLY A 325 0.74 -1.95 -2.77
N ARG A 326 1.53 -2.35 -3.74
CA ARG A 326 1.07 -2.81 -5.06
C ARG A 326 1.47 -4.28 -5.26
N GLY A 327 0.82 -4.94 -6.18
CA GLY A 327 1.13 -6.33 -6.55
C GLY A 327 1.11 -7.28 -5.37
N VAL A 328 2.28 -7.72 -4.92
CA VAL A 328 2.42 -8.65 -3.79
C VAL A 328 1.95 -8.03 -2.47
N GLN A 329 2.06 -6.71 -2.31
CA GLN A 329 1.67 -5.96 -1.10
C GLN A 329 2.43 -6.46 0.16
N LEU A 330 3.70 -6.08 0.27
CA LEU A 330 4.59 -6.45 1.39
C LEU A 330 3.97 -6.21 2.77
N GLN A 331 3.17 -5.13 2.91
CA GLN A 331 2.50 -4.73 4.15
C GLN A 331 1.53 -5.78 4.70
N ASN A 332 0.99 -6.63 3.81
CA ASN A 332 -0.05 -7.61 4.14
C ASN A 332 0.47 -9.06 4.21
N LEU A 333 1.80 -9.24 4.25
CA LEU A 333 2.38 -10.57 4.40
C LEU A 333 2.34 -11.01 5.86
N THR A 334 2.02 -12.28 6.08
CA THR A 334 1.93 -12.89 7.41
C THR A 334 3.30 -12.99 8.08
N LYS A 335 3.32 -12.95 9.41
CA LYS A 335 4.48 -13.31 10.22
C LYS A 335 4.56 -14.84 10.37
N HIS A 336 5.75 -15.36 10.67
CA HIS A 336 5.94 -16.73 11.08
C HIS A 336 5.75 -16.87 12.61
N TYR A 337 5.41 -18.07 13.03
CA TYR A 337 5.24 -18.45 14.44
C TYR A 337 6.02 -19.73 14.78
N ILE A 338 6.62 -20.39 13.78
CA ILE A 338 7.57 -21.47 13.96
C ILE A 338 8.93 -20.92 14.35
N SER A 339 9.78 -21.72 14.98
CA SER A 339 11.14 -21.33 15.35
C SER A 339 12.01 -21.05 14.11
N ASP A 340 13.08 -20.27 14.27
CA ASP A 340 13.99 -19.95 13.17
C ASP A 340 14.61 -21.21 12.55
N THR A 341 14.93 -22.23 13.37
CA THR A 341 15.43 -23.51 12.89
C THR A 341 14.39 -24.26 12.03
N GLU A 342 13.14 -24.34 12.48
CA GLU A 342 12.04 -24.92 11.70
C GLU A 342 11.78 -24.14 10.42
N LEU A 343 11.92 -22.80 10.47
CA LEU A 343 11.78 -21.91 9.33
C LEU A 343 12.81 -22.24 8.24
N GLU A 344 14.08 -22.40 8.60
CA GLU A 344 15.15 -22.76 7.67
C GLU A 344 14.96 -24.15 7.08
N ILE A 345 14.65 -25.16 7.92
CA ILE A 345 14.34 -26.52 7.47
C ILE A 345 13.18 -26.52 6.47
N ALA A 346 12.08 -25.83 6.81
CA ALA A 346 10.91 -25.75 5.94
C ALA A 346 11.25 -25.11 4.59
N ARG A 347 12.02 -24.03 4.59
CA ARG A 347 12.47 -23.36 3.37
C ARG A 347 13.27 -24.29 2.47
N ASP A 348 14.22 -25.04 3.03
CA ASP A 348 15.10 -25.92 2.27
C ASP A 348 14.33 -27.12 1.70
N LEU A 349 13.48 -27.76 2.49
CA LEU A 349 12.63 -28.86 2.02
C LEU A 349 11.69 -28.43 0.88
N ILE A 350 11.12 -27.22 0.96
CA ILE A 350 10.24 -26.70 -0.10
C ILE A 350 11.04 -26.35 -1.37
N LYS A 351 12.23 -25.76 -1.24
CA LYS A 351 13.12 -25.50 -2.39
C LYS A 351 13.49 -26.79 -3.13
N GLU A 352 13.76 -27.86 -2.38
CA GLU A 352 14.13 -29.17 -2.88
C GLU A 352 12.91 -30.04 -3.29
N GLN A 353 11.68 -29.54 -3.03
CA GLN A 353 10.40 -30.25 -3.25
C GLN A 353 10.30 -31.58 -2.49
N ARG A 354 10.94 -31.69 -1.33
CA ARG A 354 10.90 -32.84 -0.42
C ARG A 354 9.71 -32.72 0.54
N PHE A 355 8.50 -32.81 -0.02
CA PHE A 355 7.28 -32.54 0.74
C PHE A 355 6.91 -33.63 1.75
N ASP A 356 7.27 -34.89 1.47
CA ASP A 356 7.04 -36.01 2.41
C ASP A 356 7.82 -35.81 3.72
N ASP A 357 8.99 -35.16 3.65
CA ASP A 357 9.81 -34.88 4.84
C ASP A 357 9.24 -33.73 5.69
N LEU A 358 8.36 -32.87 5.15
CA LEU A 358 7.72 -31.79 5.90
C LEU A 358 6.81 -32.34 7.02
N ASP A 359 5.99 -33.34 6.71
CA ASP A 359 5.08 -33.94 7.69
C ASP A 359 5.86 -34.72 8.77
N LEU A 360 7.00 -35.29 8.41
CA LEU A 360 7.87 -36.04 9.33
C LEU A 360 8.61 -35.11 10.31
N LEU A 361 9.08 -33.94 9.83
CA LEU A 361 9.96 -33.06 10.59
C LEU A 361 9.22 -31.88 11.23
N LEU A 362 8.11 -31.45 10.63
CA LEU A 362 7.37 -30.26 11.04
C LEU A 362 5.89 -30.62 11.20
N ASN A 363 5.40 -30.72 12.42
CA ASN A 363 3.98 -31.00 12.68
C ASN A 363 3.10 -29.77 12.38
N VAL A 364 3.16 -29.24 11.14
CA VAL A 364 2.44 -28.04 10.68
C VAL A 364 1.75 -28.33 9.35
N HIS A 365 0.46 -28.07 9.25
CA HIS A 365 -0.28 -28.24 8.01
C HIS A 365 0.34 -27.42 6.85
N PRO A 366 0.51 -27.98 5.62
CA PRO A 366 1.17 -27.33 4.49
C PRO A 366 0.67 -25.90 4.19
N GLN A 367 -0.66 -25.67 4.23
CA GLN A 367 -1.23 -24.33 4.02
C GLN A 367 -0.87 -23.33 5.12
N ASP A 368 -0.70 -23.78 6.38
CA ASP A 368 -0.23 -22.94 7.49
C ASP A 368 1.25 -22.62 7.33
N LEU A 369 2.04 -23.61 6.98
CA LEU A 369 3.46 -23.46 6.72
C LEU A 369 3.71 -22.48 5.57
N LEU A 370 3.09 -22.68 4.41
CA LEU A 370 3.19 -21.79 3.26
C LEU A 370 2.79 -20.35 3.61
N SER A 371 1.74 -20.17 4.41
CA SER A 371 1.32 -18.86 4.87
C SER A 371 2.40 -18.14 5.70
N GLN A 372 3.15 -18.88 6.50
CA GLN A 372 4.23 -18.35 7.33
C GLN A 372 5.51 -18.05 6.54
N LEU A 373 5.79 -18.84 5.50
CA LEU A 373 6.99 -18.71 4.67
C LEU A 373 6.90 -17.62 3.60
N VAL A 374 5.72 -17.11 3.27
CA VAL A 374 5.51 -16.20 2.13
C VAL A 374 6.42 -14.97 2.16
N ARG A 375 6.68 -14.42 3.34
CA ARG A 375 7.56 -13.26 3.53
C ARG A 375 9.01 -13.61 3.21
N THR A 376 9.44 -14.78 3.61
CA THR A 376 10.82 -15.25 3.45
C THR A 376 11.22 -15.59 2.02
N THR A 377 10.28 -15.49 1.08
CA THR A 377 10.57 -15.61 -0.35
C THR A 377 11.39 -14.42 -0.87
N PHE A 378 11.26 -13.25 -0.24
CA PHE A 378 12.10 -12.09 -0.53
C PHE A 378 13.49 -12.29 0.08
N THR A 379 14.53 -12.12 -0.73
CA THR A 379 15.92 -12.41 -0.38
C THR A 379 16.87 -11.33 -0.89
N ALA A 380 18.11 -11.34 -0.43
CA ALA A 380 19.18 -10.50 -0.96
C ALA A 380 19.88 -11.19 -2.15
N GLU A 381 20.70 -10.44 -2.90
CA GLU A 381 21.64 -10.99 -3.86
C GLU A 381 22.71 -11.85 -3.15
N GLU A 382 23.34 -12.73 -3.91
CA GLU A 382 24.45 -13.53 -3.40
C GLU A 382 25.58 -12.64 -2.85
N GLY A 383 26.08 -12.97 -1.67
CA GLY A 383 27.07 -12.16 -0.96
C GLY A 383 26.48 -11.03 -0.12
N ASN A 384 25.19 -10.74 -0.25
CA ASN A 384 24.48 -9.72 0.52
C ASN A 384 23.52 -10.36 1.54
N GLU A 385 23.00 -9.50 2.42
CA GLU A 385 21.89 -9.78 3.32
C GLU A 385 20.94 -8.57 3.38
N LEU A 386 19.74 -8.78 3.92
CA LEU A 386 18.78 -7.71 4.15
C LEU A 386 18.95 -7.18 5.56
N ALA A 387 19.23 -5.89 5.67
CA ALA A 387 19.09 -5.14 6.93
C ALA A 387 17.68 -4.56 6.97
N VAL A 388 16.93 -4.93 8.00
CA VAL A 388 15.57 -4.47 8.24
C VAL A 388 15.60 -3.62 9.50
N SER A 389 15.22 -2.35 9.40
CA SER A 389 15.18 -1.43 10.54
C SER A 389 13.85 -0.70 10.60
N ASP A 390 13.21 -0.72 11.78
CA ASP A 390 11.87 -0.21 12.04
C ASP A 390 11.92 0.89 13.12
N PHE A 391 11.14 1.95 12.95
CA PHE A 391 10.98 2.94 14.01
C PHE A 391 10.17 2.37 15.18
N SER A 392 10.75 2.40 16.37
CA SER A 392 10.09 1.93 17.58
C SER A 392 8.92 2.84 17.98
N ALA A 393 7.67 2.35 17.85
CA ALA A 393 6.43 3.00 18.27
C ALA A 393 6.28 4.45 17.74
N ILE A 394 6.59 4.71 16.49
CA ILE A 394 6.68 6.07 15.92
C ILE A 394 5.40 6.88 16.10
N GLU A 395 4.23 6.29 15.88
CA GLU A 395 2.95 7.02 16.05
C GLU A 395 2.71 7.42 17.50
N ALA A 396 3.08 6.58 18.46
CA ALA A 396 2.97 6.90 19.89
C ALA A 396 3.97 7.98 20.32
N ARG A 397 5.15 8.04 19.69
CA ARG A 397 6.13 9.11 19.91
C ARG A 397 5.61 10.43 19.31
N VAL A 398 5.12 10.40 18.09
CA VAL A 398 4.62 11.59 17.38
C VAL A 398 3.41 12.20 18.08
N ILE A 399 2.43 11.39 18.53
CA ILE A 399 1.25 11.93 19.23
C ILE A 399 1.64 12.53 20.59
N ALA A 400 2.56 11.89 21.33
CA ALA A 400 3.07 12.41 22.59
C ALA A 400 3.82 13.75 22.39
N TRP A 401 4.62 13.85 21.32
CA TRP A 401 5.35 15.06 20.96
C TRP A 401 4.43 16.23 20.62
N TYR A 402 3.40 16.01 19.77
CA TYR A 402 2.40 17.03 19.47
C TYR A 402 1.62 17.49 20.72
N ALA A 403 1.15 16.52 21.50
CA ALA A 403 0.33 16.80 22.67
C ALA A 403 1.15 17.33 23.87
N LYS A 404 2.48 17.19 23.84
CA LYS A 404 3.38 17.44 24.99
C LYS A 404 2.96 16.62 26.22
N GLU A 405 2.62 15.34 26.01
CA GLU A 405 2.28 14.41 27.07
C GLU A 405 3.56 13.96 27.78
N GLN A 406 3.93 14.67 28.86
CA GLN A 406 5.28 14.63 29.44
C GLN A 406 5.71 13.23 29.88
N TRP A 407 4.85 12.48 30.60
CA TRP A 407 5.22 11.15 31.07
C TRP A 407 5.59 10.19 29.92
N ARG A 408 4.91 10.34 28.75
CA ARG A 408 5.20 9.53 27.55
C ARG A 408 6.54 9.93 26.94
N LEU A 409 6.84 11.24 26.90
CA LEU A 409 8.12 11.73 26.42
C LEU A 409 9.26 11.23 27.30
N ASP A 410 9.07 11.21 28.62
CA ASP A 410 10.05 10.68 29.58
C ASP A 410 10.27 9.18 29.37
N VAL A 411 9.21 8.40 29.15
CA VAL A 411 9.31 6.98 28.80
C VAL A 411 10.13 6.76 27.53
N PHE A 412 9.88 7.53 26.47
CA PHE A 412 10.60 7.41 25.21
C PHE A 412 12.05 7.91 25.29
N ASN A 413 12.36 8.80 26.24
CA ASN A 413 13.72 9.26 26.50
C ASN A 413 14.52 8.33 27.42
N THR A 414 13.88 7.35 28.05
CA THR A 414 14.52 6.42 28.99
C THR A 414 14.47 4.98 28.45
N HIS A 415 13.48 4.20 28.84
CA HIS A 415 13.42 2.76 28.56
C HIS A 415 12.53 2.36 27.38
N GLY A 416 11.69 3.26 26.85
CA GLY A 416 10.83 3.03 25.68
C GLY A 416 9.67 2.03 25.86
N LYS A 417 9.47 1.46 27.04
CA LYS A 417 8.45 0.43 27.32
C LYS A 417 7.06 1.04 27.47
N ILE A 418 6.50 1.52 26.36
CA ILE A 418 5.25 2.28 26.38
C ILE A 418 4.03 1.49 26.86
N TYR A 419 3.93 0.20 26.59
CA TYR A 419 2.80 -0.63 27.00
C TYR A 419 2.78 -0.85 28.52
N GLU A 420 3.93 -1.14 29.09
CA GLU A 420 4.13 -1.28 30.53
C GLU A 420 3.89 0.06 31.25
N ALA A 421 4.42 1.14 30.71
CA ALA A 421 4.24 2.47 31.26
C ALA A 421 2.78 2.94 31.17
N SER A 422 2.07 2.65 30.08
CA SER A 422 0.64 2.94 29.96
C SER A 422 -0.18 2.19 31.00
N ALA A 423 0.09 0.90 31.19
CA ALA A 423 -0.55 0.12 32.23
C ALA A 423 -0.23 0.66 33.64
N SER A 424 1.03 1.05 33.90
CA SER A 424 1.45 1.70 35.13
C SER A 424 0.63 2.96 35.42
N GLN A 425 0.49 3.84 34.44
CA GLN A 425 -0.30 5.08 34.58
C GLN A 425 -1.81 4.81 34.76
N MET A 426 -2.36 3.82 34.05
CA MET A 426 -3.79 3.51 34.12
C MET A 426 -4.20 2.86 35.42
N PHE A 427 -3.33 2.04 36.01
CA PHE A 427 -3.65 1.22 37.19
C PHE A 427 -2.87 1.62 38.44
N ASN A 428 -2.03 2.64 38.36
CA ASN A 428 -1.20 3.16 39.45
C ASN A 428 -0.34 2.07 40.12
N VAL A 429 0.39 1.30 39.29
CA VAL A 429 1.33 0.25 39.73
C VAL A 429 2.72 0.57 39.20
N PRO A 430 3.83 0.21 39.92
CA PRO A 430 5.19 0.45 39.43
C PRO A 430 5.44 -0.22 38.06
N VAL A 431 6.06 0.48 37.12
CA VAL A 431 6.34 -0.05 35.77
C VAL A 431 7.26 -1.27 35.82
N GLU A 432 8.16 -1.34 36.78
CA GLU A 432 9.08 -2.45 36.98
C GLU A 432 8.40 -3.75 37.40
N SER A 433 7.19 -3.65 37.97
CA SER A 433 6.39 -4.83 38.36
C SER A 433 5.67 -5.48 37.17
N ILE A 434 5.60 -4.78 36.03
CA ILE A 434 4.88 -5.24 34.84
C ILE A 434 5.87 -5.92 33.88
N THR A 435 5.77 -7.25 33.76
CA THR A 435 6.67 -8.06 32.92
C THR A 435 6.02 -8.50 31.60
N LYS A 436 6.85 -9.05 30.69
CA LYS A 436 6.36 -9.66 29.45
C LYS A 436 5.45 -10.86 29.78
N GLY A 437 4.17 -10.79 29.37
CA GLY A 437 3.16 -11.81 29.71
C GLY A 437 2.17 -11.40 30.80
N ASP A 438 2.43 -10.31 31.52
CA ASP A 438 1.52 -9.78 32.53
C ASP A 438 0.19 -9.33 31.91
N PRO A 439 -0.99 -9.69 32.51
CA PRO A 439 -2.29 -9.22 32.06
C PRO A 439 -2.42 -7.68 32.01
N LEU A 440 -1.78 -6.96 32.93
CA LEU A 440 -1.77 -5.50 32.93
C LEU A 440 -1.05 -4.94 31.68
N ARG A 441 0.09 -5.55 31.30
CA ARG A 441 0.79 -5.20 30.09
C ARG A 441 -0.10 -5.38 28.86
N GLN A 442 -0.88 -6.46 28.83
CA GLN A 442 -1.81 -6.72 27.72
C GLN A 442 -2.92 -5.67 27.68
N LYS A 443 -3.50 -5.28 28.83
CA LYS A 443 -4.45 -4.18 28.93
C LYS A 443 -3.84 -2.85 28.45
N GLY A 444 -2.63 -2.54 28.85
CA GLY A 444 -1.87 -1.37 28.39
C GLY A 444 -1.67 -1.37 26.85
N LYS A 445 -1.25 -2.51 26.29
CA LYS A 445 -1.03 -2.67 24.84
C LYS A 445 -2.32 -2.44 24.03
N VAL A 446 -3.43 -3.06 24.42
CA VAL A 446 -4.71 -2.90 23.73
C VAL A 446 -5.19 -1.45 23.81
N SER A 447 -5.06 -0.82 24.98
CA SER A 447 -5.44 0.58 25.19
C SER A 447 -4.61 1.52 24.32
N GLU A 448 -3.29 1.32 24.22
CA GLU A 448 -2.40 2.12 23.36
C GLU A 448 -2.81 2.03 21.88
N LEU A 449 -3.12 0.83 21.40
CA LEU A 449 -3.47 0.61 20.00
C LEU A 449 -4.88 1.14 19.64
N ALA A 450 -5.82 1.12 20.60
CA ALA A 450 -7.22 1.44 20.33
C ALA A 450 -7.62 2.89 20.66
N LEU A 451 -7.00 3.51 21.66
CA LEU A 451 -7.53 4.74 22.28
C LEU A 451 -6.84 6.02 21.86
N GLY A 452 -5.64 5.95 21.28
CA GLY A 452 -4.82 7.11 20.89
C GLY A 452 -5.53 8.12 19.97
N TYR A 453 -6.53 7.67 19.23
CA TYR A 453 -7.27 8.48 18.24
C TYR A 453 -8.77 8.62 18.57
N GLN A 454 -9.06 8.86 19.85
CA GLN A 454 -10.42 9.05 20.37
C GLN A 454 -11.28 7.79 20.29
N GLY A 455 -10.67 6.60 20.25
CA GLY A 455 -11.37 5.32 20.33
C GLY A 455 -12.16 5.19 21.63
N GLY A 456 -13.18 4.34 21.64
CA GLY A 456 -13.98 3.98 22.81
C GLY A 456 -14.03 2.47 22.98
N ALA A 457 -14.97 1.95 23.79
CA ALA A 457 -15.16 0.51 24.03
C ALA A 457 -15.30 -0.31 22.73
N GLY A 458 -15.96 0.25 21.70
CA GLY A 458 -16.05 -0.41 20.38
C GLY A 458 -14.70 -0.59 19.69
N ALA A 459 -13.77 0.36 19.84
CA ALA A 459 -12.42 0.23 19.29
C ALA A 459 -11.60 -0.83 20.05
N LEU A 460 -11.73 -0.92 21.37
CA LEU A 460 -11.11 -1.97 22.16
C LEU A 460 -11.58 -3.36 21.73
N LYS A 461 -12.90 -3.55 21.54
CA LYS A 461 -13.48 -4.81 20.99
C LYS A 461 -12.89 -5.15 19.62
N ALA A 462 -12.84 -4.17 18.71
CA ALA A 462 -12.31 -4.37 17.37
C ALA A 462 -10.81 -4.73 17.35
N MET A 463 -10.05 -4.33 18.39
CA MET A 463 -8.65 -4.68 18.59
C MET A 463 -8.45 -6.00 19.35
N GLY A 464 -9.52 -6.76 19.58
CA GLY A 464 -9.43 -8.08 20.21
C GLY A 464 -9.34 -8.07 21.73
N ALA A 465 -9.85 -7.03 22.39
CA ALA A 465 -9.82 -6.96 23.86
C ALA A 465 -10.50 -8.16 24.53
N LEU A 466 -11.64 -8.61 23.98
CA LEU A 466 -12.38 -9.75 24.52
C LEU A 466 -11.63 -11.07 24.32
N GLU A 467 -11.00 -11.27 23.15
CA GLU A 467 -10.16 -12.43 22.84
C GLU A 467 -8.88 -12.48 23.70
N MET A 468 -8.48 -11.35 24.25
CA MET A 468 -7.36 -11.23 25.20
C MET A 468 -7.76 -11.39 26.67
N GLY A 469 -9.03 -11.79 26.93
CA GLY A 469 -9.53 -12.06 28.29
C GLY A 469 -9.94 -10.81 29.06
N ILE A 470 -10.20 -9.67 28.39
CA ILE A 470 -10.76 -8.47 29.03
C ILE A 470 -12.29 -8.58 28.98
N GLU A 471 -12.94 -8.49 30.15
CA GLU A 471 -14.38 -8.55 30.24
C GLU A 471 -15.07 -7.32 29.62
N GLU A 472 -16.25 -7.50 29.03
CA GLU A 472 -16.97 -6.41 28.37
C GLU A 472 -17.31 -5.25 29.30
N ASN A 473 -17.59 -5.52 30.55
CA ASN A 473 -17.88 -4.53 31.58
C ASN A 473 -16.66 -3.71 32.01
N GLU A 474 -15.44 -4.18 31.76
CA GLU A 474 -14.19 -3.44 32.04
C GLU A 474 -13.85 -2.40 30.95
N LEU A 475 -14.40 -2.54 29.74
CA LEU A 475 -13.97 -1.76 28.57
C LEU A 475 -14.14 -0.26 28.76
N GLN A 476 -15.25 0.20 29.34
CA GLN A 476 -15.45 1.63 29.57
C GLN A 476 -14.49 2.16 30.64
N GLY A 477 -14.23 1.40 31.70
CA GLY A 477 -13.26 1.76 32.73
C GLY A 477 -11.84 1.91 32.17
N LEU A 478 -11.45 1.06 31.20
CA LEU A 478 -10.17 1.18 30.50
C LEU A 478 -10.11 2.45 29.65
N VAL A 479 -11.18 2.81 28.94
CA VAL A 479 -11.25 4.06 28.16
C VAL A 479 -11.06 5.26 29.07
N ASP A 480 -11.75 5.30 30.21
CA ASP A 480 -11.70 6.42 31.14
C ASP A 480 -10.32 6.51 31.82
N SER A 481 -9.74 5.39 32.26
CA SER A 481 -8.40 5.33 32.85
C SER A 481 -7.34 5.81 31.87
N TRP A 482 -7.40 5.37 30.60
CA TRP A 482 -6.45 5.80 29.58
C TRP A 482 -6.57 7.31 29.29
N ARG A 483 -7.79 7.84 29.16
CA ARG A 483 -8.02 9.26 28.93
C ARG A 483 -7.56 10.13 30.08
N ASN A 484 -7.76 9.68 31.32
CA ASN A 484 -7.29 10.36 32.52
C ASN A 484 -5.76 10.37 32.61
N ALA A 485 -5.10 9.29 32.17
CA ALA A 485 -3.65 9.21 32.10
C ALA A 485 -3.04 10.06 30.94
N ASN A 486 -3.85 10.44 29.93
CA ASN A 486 -3.41 11.15 28.74
C ASN A 486 -4.22 12.43 28.47
N PRO A 487 -4.32 13.37 29.44
CA PRO A 487 -5.18 14.55 29.31
C PRO A 487 -4.74 15.47 28.16
N ASN A 488 -3.44 15.58 27.88
CA ASN A 488 -2.94 16.44 26.80
C ASN A 488 -3.28 15.87 25.42
N ILE A 489 -3.28 14.55 25.25
CA ILE A 489 -3.72 13.92 24.00
C ILE A 489 -5.22 14.15 23.79
N VAL A 490 -6.05 14.03 24.84
CA VAL A 490 -7.49 14.33 24.78
C VAL A 490 -7.73 15.80 24.39
N ASN A 491 -6.96 16.73 24.95
CA ASN A 491 -7.02 18.14 24.61
C ASN A 491 -6.56 18.41 23.16
N PHE A 492 -5.58 17.68 22.68
CA PHE A 492 -5.11 17.77 21.29
C PHE A 492 -6.21 17.41 20.29
N TRP A 493 -7.01 16.35 20.53
CA TRP A 493 -8.15 16.02 19.68
C TRP A 493 -9.15 17.19 19.61
N LYS A 494 -9.52 17.77 20.77
CA LYS A 494 -10.47 18.88 20.87
C LYS A 494 -9.93 20.11 20.13
N ALA A 495 -8.69 20.48 20.38
CA ALA A 495 -8.04 21.63 19.76
C ALA A 495 -7.98 21.53 18.22
N CYS A 496 -7.67 20.33 17.69
CA CYS A 496 -7.67 20.10 16.24
C CYS A 496 -9.08 20.19 15.64
N GLN A 497 -10.09 19.65 16.30
CA GLN A 497 -11.48 19.76 15.86
C GLN A 497 -11.96 21.23 15.83
N GLU A 498 -11.72 21.96 16.90
CA GLU A 498 -12.08 23.37 17.01
C GLU A 498 -11.36 24.23 15.96
N ALA A 499 -10.05 24.04 15.80
CA ALA A 499 -9.27 24.75 14.79
C ALA A 499 -9.80 24.48 13.37
N ALA A 500 -10.11 23.22 13.04
CA ALA A 500 -10.67 22.86 11.74
C ALA A 500 -12.06 23.49 11.50
N ILE A 501 -12.98 23.38 12.46
CA ILE A 501 -14.33 23.97 12.37
C ILE A 501 -14.26 25.49 12.23
N ASN A 502 -13.47 26.15 13.09
CA ASN A 502 -13.33 27.60 13.08
C ASN A 502 -12.70 28.10 11.77
N THR A 503 -11.71 27.37 11.23
CA THR A 503 -11.10 27.69 9.94
C THR A 503 -12.12 27.61 8.80
N VAL A 504 -12.92 26.55 8.75
CA VAL A 504 -13.95 26.39 7.71
C VAL A 504 -15.03 27.46 7.80
N LYS A 505 -15.48 27.81 9.02
CA LYS A 505 -16.50 28.84 9.25
C LYS A 505 -16.01 30.25 8.93
N SER A 506 -14.88 30.64 9.53
CA SER A 506 -14.39 32.03 9.47
C SER A 506 -13.57 32.33 8.22
N ARG A 507 -13.10 31.28 7.50
CA ARG A 507 -12.11 31.37 6.40
C ARG A 507 -10.76 31.97 6.84
N LYS A 508 -10.55 32.17 8.14
CA LYS A 508 -9.28 32.64 8.71
C LYS A 508 -8.36 31.49 9.06
N THR A 509 -7.07 31.77 9.12
CA THR A 509 -6.05 30.81 9.56
C THR A 509 -6.12 30.63 11.07
N HIS A 510 -6.07 29.39 11.53
CA HIS A 510 -5.96 29.02 12.95
C HIS A 510 -4.74 28.14 13.18
N HIS A 511 -4.16 28.24 14.37
CA HIS A 511 -2.97 27.48 14.76
C HIS A 511 -3.22 26.71 16.05
N THR A 512 -2.72 25.48 16.13
CA THR A 512 -2.70 24.72 17.36
C THR A 512 -1.59 23.66 17.29
N HIS A 513 -0.88 23.40 18.40
CA HIS A 513 0.15 22.34 18.52
C HIS A 513 1.19 22.32 17.38
N GLY A 514 1.62 23.50 16.89
CA GLY A 514 2.56 23.58 15.75
C GLY A 514 1.94 23.33 14.37
N LEU A 515 0.63 23.15 14.29
CA LEU A 515 -0.13 22.95 13.05
C LEU A 515 -0.76 24.25 12.59
N ARG A 516 -0.89 24.44 11.27
CA ARG A 516 -1.57 25.57 10.65
C ARG A 516 -2.78 25.11 9.85
N PHE A 517 -3.96 25.55 10.22
CA PHE A 517 -5.23 25.27 9.55
C PHE A 517 -5.64 26.48 8.71
N TYR A 518 -5.84 26.31 7.41
CA TYR A 518 -6.24 27.41 6.52
C TYR A 518 -7.08 26.91 5.35
N MET A 519 -7.84 27.84 4.75
CA MET A 519 -8.63 27.53 3.55
C MET A 519 -7.89 27.95 2.28
N LYS A 520 -7.85 27.07 1.28
CA LYS A 520 -7.29 27.36 -0.05
C LYS A 520 -8.20 26.78 -1.14
N LYS A 521 -8.76 27.63 -1.99
CA LYS A 521 -9.63 27.21 -3.12
C LYS A 521 -10.73 26.20 -2.74
N GLY A 522 -11.34 26.37 -1.56
CA GLY A 522 -12.38 25.47 -1.05
C GLY A 522 -11.89 24.21 -0.33
N PHE A 523 -10.59 24.03 -0.21
CA PHE A 523 -9.98 22.97 0.57
C PHE A 523 -9.64 23.46 1.98
N LEU A 524 -9.95 22.68 2.99
CA LEU A 524 -9.30 22.84 4.29
C LEU A 524 -7.91 22.19 4.19
N MET A 525 -6.89 22.97 4.48
CA MET A 525 -5.51 22.55 4.50
C MET A 525 -5.01 22.50 5.94
N ILE A 526 -4.34 21.41 6.32
CA ILE A 526 -3.67 21.26 7.62
C ILE A 526 -2.18 21.11 7.33
N GLU A 527 -1.42 22.18 7.55
CA GLU A 527 0.02 22.17 7.34
C GLU A 527 0.73 21.63 8.56
N LEU A 528 1.60 20.67 8.31
CA LEU A 528 2.45 19.99 9.28
C LEU A 528 3.76 20.76 9.49
N PRO A 529 4.49 20.55 10.57
CA PRO A 529 5.81 21.13 10.80
C PRO A 529 6.83 20.84 9.69
N SER A 530 6.66 19.75 8.95
CA SER A 530 7.47 19.41 7.76
C SER A 530 7.25 20.36 6.57
N GLY A 531 6.26 21.25 6.63
CA GLY A 531 5.83 22.12 5.52
C GLY A 531 4.87 21.45 4.54
N ARG A 532 4.62 20.15 4.66
CA ARG A 532 3.61 19.43 3.89
C ARG A 532 2.22 19.68 4.47
N ALA A 533 1.18 19.66 3.62
CA ALA A 533 -0.19 19.86 4.09
C ALA A 533 -1.10 18.68 3.73
N LEU A 534 -1.97 18.29 4.66
CA LEU A 534 -3.12 17.44 4.40
C LEU A 534 -4.23 18.28 3.79
N ALA A 535 -4.94 17.74 2.80
CA ALA A 535 -5.98 18.45 2.05
C ALA A 535 -7.34 17.75 2.20
N TYR A 536 -8.37 18.55 2.51
CA TYR A 536 -9.77 18.10 2.64
C TYR A 536 -10.62 18.90 1.64
N PRO A 537 -10.93 18.30 0.46
CA PRO A 537 -11.62 18.97 -0.63
C PRO A 537 -13.05 19.38 -0.27
N LYS A 538 -13.47 20.57 -0.74
CA LYS A 538 -14.84 21.09 -0.56
C LYS A 538 -15.30 21.07 0.90
N ALA A 539 -14.42 21.47 1.82
CA ALA A 539 -14.69 21.43 3.24
C ALA A 539 -15.86 22.38 3.63
N SER A 540 -16.76 21.84 4.43
CA SER A 540 -17.91 22.53 5.02
C SER A 540 -18.11 22.09 6.47
N VAL A 541 -18.92 22.83 7.26
CA VAL A 541 -19.33 22.39 8.58
C VAL A 541 -20.69 21.74 8.49
N GLY A 542 -20.83 20.55 9.06
CA GLY A 542 -22.07 19.81 9.22
C GLY A 542 -22.22 19.30 10.65
N GLU A 543 -23.13 18.36 10.86
CA GLU A 543 -23.40 17.73 12.16
C GLU A 543 -23.24 16.22 12.08
N ASN A 544 -22.76 15.62 13.16
CA ASN A 544 -22.76 14.15 13.31
C ASN A 544 -24.15 13.64 13.78
N SER A 545 -24.28 12.33 13.98
CA SER A 545 -25.52 11.70 14.43
C SER A 545 -25.96 12.10 15.86
N TRP A 546 -25.09 12.77 16.61
CA TRP A 546 -25.33 13.27 17.97
C TRP A 546 -25.55 14.78 18.04
N GLY A 547 -25.72 15.47 16.88
CA GLY A 547 -25.91 16.91 16.80
C GLY A 547 -24.65 17.76 17.03
N SER A 548 -23.47 17.14 17.17
CA SER A 548 -22.22 17.88 17.32
C SER A 548 -21.67 18.33 15.97
N GLN A 549 -21.12 19.55 15.93
CA GLN A 549 -20.51 20.08 14.73
C GLN A 549 -19.25 19.31 14.34
N VAL A 550 -19.13 19.00 13.06
CA VAL A 550 -17.98 18.30 12.46
C VAL A 550 -17.63 18.92 11.10
N VAL A 551 -16.41 18.69 10.64
CA VAL A 551 -16.04 19.04 9.27
C VAL A 551 -16.50 17.93 8.34
N GLU A 552 -17.21 18.32 7.28
CA GLU A 552 -17.55 17.49 6.12
C GLU A 552 -16.66 17.87 4.96
N PHE A 553 -16.27 16.90 4.16
CA PHE A 553 -15.44 17.10 2.98
C PHE A 553 -15.73 16.04 1.91
N MET A 554 -15.30 16.29 0.67
CA MET A 554 -15.40 15.29 -0.39
C MET A 554 -14.15 14.40 -0.41
N GLY A 555 -14.35 13.10 -0.54
CA GLY A 555 -13.27 12.12 -0.57
C GLY A 555 -13.71 10.76 -1.07
N LEU A 556 -12.79 9.83 -1.17
CA LEU A 556 -13.09 8.44 -1.51
C LEU A 556 -13.54 7.69 -0.25
N ASP A 557 -14.74 7.11 -0.29
CA ASP A 557 -15.23 6.23 0.77
C ASP A 557 -14.58 4.83 0.73
N LEU A 558 -14.98 3.95 1.64
CA LEU A 558 -14.48 2.56 1.71
C LEU A 558 -14.73 1.77 0.41
N ASN A 559 -15.75 2.13 -0.36
CA ASN A 559 -16.07 1.53 -1.66
C ASN A 559 -15.39 2.25 -2.83
N ARG A 560 -14.45 3.16 -2.55
CA ARG A 560 -13.74 3.99 -3.52
C ARG A 560 -14.67 4.87 -4.39
N LYS A 561 -15.84 5.24 -3.85
CA LYS A 561 -16.74 6.23 -4.45
C LYS A 561 -16.43 7.61 -3.92
N TRP A 562 -16.47 8.61 -4.80
CA TRP A 562 -16.31 10.01 -4.43
C TRP A 562 -17.58 10.49 -3.76
N SER A 563 -17.52 10.69 -2.44
CA SER A 563 -18.68 10.98 -1.59
C SER A 563 -18.35 11.99 -0.50
N LYS A 564 -19.38 12.50 0.14
CA LYS A 564 -19.24 13.39 1.29
C LYS A 564 -18.91 12.55 2.52
N LEU A 565 -17.78 12.85 3.14
CA LEU A 565 -17.25 12.22 4.34
C LEU A 565 -17.30 13.19 5.52
N LYS A 566 -17.36 12.67 6.73
CA LYS A 566 -17.30 13.42 7.98
C LYS A 566 -16.00 13.07 8.71
N THR A 567 -15.42 14.08 9.40
CA THR A 567 -14.24 13.89 10.24
C THR A 567 -14.43 14.56 11.60
N TYR A 568 -13.69 14.08 12.58
CA TYR A 568 -13.72 14.55 13.97
C TYR A 568 -12.30 14.66 14.52
N GLY A 569 -12.16 15.20 15.73
CA GLY A 569 -10.83 15.51 16.29
C GLY A 569 -9.85 14.33 16.32
N GLY A 570 -10.29 13.19 16.80
CA GLY A 570 -9.45 11.98 16.81
C GLY A 570 -9.02 11.53 15.41
N LYS A 571 -9.92 11.59 14.41
CA LYS A 571 -9.58 11.23 13.02
C LYS A 571 -8.65 12.25 12.36
N LEU A 572 -8.79 13.53 12.70
CA LEU A 572 -7.84 14.54 12.25
C LEU A 572 -6.45 14.28 12.82
N VAL A 573 -6.38 14.01 14.13
CA VAL A 573 -5.11 13.69 14.82
C VAL A 573 -4.49 12.40 14.29
N GLU A 574 -5.27 11.35 14.04
CA GLU A 574 -4.78 10.14 13.37
C GLU A 574 -4.10 10.46 12.03
N ASN A 575 -4.78 11.25 11.19
CA ASN A 575 -4.22 11.65 9.89
C ASN A 575 -2.94 12.50 10.04
N ILE A 576 -2.90 13.42 11.00
CA ILE A 576 -1.74 14.28 11.29
C ILE A 576 -0.55 13.42 11.75
N VAL A 577 -0.77 12.52 12.70
CA VAL A 577 0.27 11.65 13.26
C VAL A 577 0.83 10.70 12.21
N GLN A 578 -0.05 10.04 11.45
CA GLN A 578 0.36 9.15 10.36
C GLN A 578 1.12 9.89 9.27
N ALA A 579 0.69 11.10 8.94
CA ALA A 579 1.36 11.94 7.95
C ALA A 579 2.75 12.37 8.41
N THR A 580 2.88 12.74 9.68
CA THR A 580 4.18 13.13 10.27
C THR A 580 5.13 11.93 10.37
N ALA A 581 4.64 10.76 10.77
CA ALA A 581 5.43 9.52 10.78
C ALA A 581 5.93 9.16 9.35
N ARG A 582 5.07 9.36 8.33
CA ARG A 582 5.48 9.20 6.92
C ARG A 582 6.57 10.18 6.53
N ASP A 583 6.49 11.43 6.97
CA ASP A 583 7.52 12.43 6.64
C ASP A 583 8.87 12.07 7.29
N LEU A 584 8.86 11.52 8.50
CA LEU A 584 10.06 11.01 9.17
C LEU A 584 10.69 9.83 8.41
N LEU A 585 9.87 8.88 7.94
CA LEU A 585 10.36 7.79 7.11
C LEU A 585 10.93 8.30 5.77
N ALA A 586 10.25 9.26 5.12
CA ALA A 586 10.71 9.82 3.85
C ALA A 586 12.08 10.53 3.98
N ILE A 587 12.30 11.26 5.08
CA ILE A 587 13.61 11.87 5.39
C ILE A 587 14.67 10.77 5.60
N SER A 588 14.32 9.69 6.30
CA SER A 588 15.24 8.57 6.53
C SER A 588 15.62 7.88 5.22
N ILE A 589 14.65 7.62 4.34
CA ILE A 589 14.88 7.09 3.00
C ILE A 589 15.84 8.01 2.22
N ALA A 590 15.57 9.32 2.21
CA ALA A 590 16.44 10.27 1.50
C ALA A 590 17.87 10.30 2.07
N ARG A 591 18.03 10.25 3.39
CA ARG A 591 19.34 10.22 4.05
C ARG A 591 20.10 8.93 3.75
N LEU A 592 19.42 7.79 3.75
CA LEU A 592 20.00 6.49 3.44
C LEU A 592 20.46 6.40 1.98
N GLU A 593 19.61 6.80 1.02
CA GLU A 593 19.97 6.84 -0.41
C GLU A 593 21.15 7.81 -0.65
N ALA A 594 21.15 8.99 -0.02
CA ALA A 594 22.27 9.93 -0.10
C ALA A 594 23.57 9.40 0.52
N SER A 595 23.47 8.45 1.45
CA SER A 595 24.62 7.75 2.04
C SER A 595 25.06 6.51 1.25
N GLY A 596 24.43 6.23 0.09
CA GLY A 596 24.79 5.12 -0.80
C GLY A 596 24.13 3.77 -0.45
N PHE A 597 23.20 3.72 0.51
CA PHE A 597 22.48 2.50 0.84
C PHE A 597 21.44 2.16 -0.25
N LYS A 598 21.37 0.89 -0.61
CA LYS A 598 20.41 0.38 -1.61
C LYS A 598 19.13 -0.08 -0.92
N ILE A 599 18.16 0.83 -0.75
CA ILE A 599 16.84 0.48 -0.24
C ILE A 599 16.11 -0.34 -1.31
N VAL A 600 15.67 -1.55 -0.96
CA VAL A 600 14.93 -2.45 -1.85
C VAL A 600 13.45 -2.52 -1.50
N GLY A 601 13.07 -2.01 -0.33
CA GLY A 601 11.69 -1.95 0.11
C GLY A 601 11.50 -1.16 1.40
N HIS A 602 10.24 -0.91 1.72
CA HIS A 602 9.83 -0.32 3.01
C HIS A 602 8.41 -0.75 3.35
N VAL A 603 8.08 -0.85 4.64
CA VAL A 603 6.76 -1.26 5.13
C VAL A 603 6.38 -0.40 6.32
N HIS A 604 5.36 0.44 6.20
CA HIS A 604 4.89 1.37 7.23
C HIS A 604 5.97 2.35 7.69
N ASP A 605 6.72 2.00 8.70
CA ASP A 605 7.80 2.74 9.38
C ASP A 605 9.15 2.00 9.32
N GLU A 606 9.21 0.90 8.56
CA GLU A 606 10.36 0.01 8.36
C GLU A 606 11.02 0.29 7.00
N VAL A 607 12.36 0.20 6.96
CA VAL A 607 13.15 0.15 5.72
C VAL A 607 13.79 -1.23 5.56
N ILE A 608 13.88 -1.68 4.31
CA ILE A 608 14.54 -2.93 3.92
C ILE A 608 15.69 -2.55 2.99
N VAL A 609 16.91 -2.77 3.44
CA VAL A 609 18.13 -2.35 2.76
C VAL A 609 18.98 -3.56 2.44
N GLU A 610 19.47 -3.65 1.22
CA GLU A 610 20.41 -4.69 0.81
C GLU A 610 21.84 -4.25 1.10
N ILE A 611 22.55 -4.99 1.98
CA ILE A 611 23.90 -4.69 2.43
C ILE A 611 24.83 -5.90 2.25
N PRO A 612 26.15 -5.71 2.15
CA PRO A 612 27.10 -6.83 2.15
C PRO A 612 27.00 -7.63 3.46
N ARG A 613 27.00 -8.96 3.34
CA ARG A 613 26.90 -9.88 4.49
C ARG A 613 28.02 -9.64 5.50
N GLY A 614 27.63 -9.56 6.78
CA GLY A 614 28.57 -9.37 7.89
C GLY A 614 29.15 -7.95 7.97
N SER A 615 28.64 -7.00 7.19
CA SER A 615 29.02 -5.59 7.31
C SER A 615 28.39 -4.93 8.55
N ASN A 616 28.89 -3.75 8.91
CA ASN A 616 28.31 -2.94 9.99
C ASN A 616 27.11 -2.07 9.53
N GLY A 617 26.56 -2.37 8.34
CA GLY A 617 25.55 -1.53 7.67
C GLY A 617 24.29 -1.31 8.50
N LEU A 618 23.80 -2.30 9.25
CA LEU A 618 22.61 -2.14 10.12
C LEU A 618 22.79 -1.00 11.13
N LYS A 619 23.92 -0.97 11.84
CA LYS A 619 24.20 0.08 12.83
C LYS A 619 24.32 1.47 12.21
N GLU A 620 24.83 1.56 10.99
CA GLU A 620 24.89 2.81 10.25
C GLU A 620 23.48 3.26 9.82
N ILE A 621 22.64 2.32 9.36
CA ILE A 621 21.23 2.57 9.01
C ILE A 621 20.48 3.12 10.23
N GLU A 622 20.55 2.46 11.38
CA GLU A 622 19.92 2.91 12.62
C GLU A 622 20.44 4.29 13.04
N THR A 623 21.73 4.53 12.94
CA THR A 623 22.34 5.83 13.25
C THR A 623 21.76 6.93 12.35
N ILE A 624 21.55 6.67 11.05
CA ILE A 624 21.00 7.62 10.11
C ILE A 624 19.50 7.86 10.37
N MET A 625 18.73 6.80 10.65
CA MET A 625 17.31 6.90 10.96
C MET A 625 17.05 7.68 12.25
N ASN A 626 17.90 7.51 13.25
CA ASN A 626 17.77 8.14 14.57
C ASN A 626 18.28 9.59 14.61
N LYS A 627 18.85 10.12 13.50
CA LYS A 627 19.28 11.52 13.46
C LYS A 627 18.11 12.48 13.68
N PRO A 628 18.27 13.49 14.55
CA PRO A 628 17.26 14.52 14.76
C PRO A 628 16.81 15.18 13.44
N VAL A 629 15.58 15.68 13.46
CA VAL A 629 14.97 16.37 12.33
C VAL A 629 14.66 17.82 12.75
N ASP A 630 15.10 18.79 11.96
CA ASP A 630 15.09 20.21 12.34
C ASP A 630 13.69 20.74 12.69
N TRP A 631 12.67 20.31 11.96
CA TRP A 631 11.29 20.72 12.20
C TRP A 631 10.60 19.92 13.35
N ALA A 632 11.22 18.84 13.84
CA ALA A 632 10.69 17.98 14.90
C ALA A 632 11.55 18.06 16.18
N LYS A 633 11.93 19.27 16.59
CA LYS A 633 12.74 19.48 17.79
C LYS A 633 12.07 18.87 19.02
N GLY A 634 12.84 18.10 19.79
CA GLY A 634 12.36 17.40 20.99
C GLY A 634 11.64 16.07 20.73
N LEU A 635 11.46 15.67 19.47
CA LEU A 635 11.02 14.31 19.13
C LEU A 635 12.23 13.38 19.15
N ASN A 636 12.25 12.44 20.09
CA ASN A 636 13.26 11.40 20.16
C ASN A 636 12.91 10.27 19.18
N LEU A 637 13.71 10.11 18.11
CA LEU A 637 13.61 8.98 17.17
C LEU A 637 14.45 7.82 17.72
N ASN A 638 13.92 6.62 17.57
CA ASN A 638 14.61 5.38 17.86
C ASN A 638 14.18 4.32 16.85
N SER A 639 15.14 3.69 16.23
CA SER A 639 14.94 2.54 15.35
C SER A 639 15.71 1.35 15.89
N ASP A 640 15.19 0.18 15.63
CA ASP A 640 15.78 -1.10 15.99
C ASP A 640 15.64 -2.06 14.80
N GLY A 641 16.56 -2.98 14.63
CA GLY A 641 16.55 -3.83 13.46
C GLY A 641 17.39 -5.09 13.59
N PHE A 642 17.42 -5.84 12.51
CA PHE A 642 18.20 -7.09 12.40
C PHE A 642 18.70 -7.27 10.96
N THR A 643 19.63 -8.20 10.78
CA THR A 643 20.05 -8.65 9.45
C THR A 643 19.62 -10.10 9.24
N SER A 644 19.25 -10.43 8.00
CA SER A 644 18.85 -11.78 7.61
C SER A 644 19.10 -12.00 6.13
N PRO A 645 19.39 -13.23 5.68
CA PRO A 645 19.52 -13.55 4.25
C PRO A 645 18.19 -13.43 3.49
N PHE A 646 17.06 -13.36 4.20
CA PHE A 646 15.72 -13.22 3.63
C PHE A 646 14.85 -12.31 4.51
N TYR A 647 13.80 -11.74 3.94
CA TYR A 647 12.91 -10.84 4.66
C TYR A 647 12.05 -11.59 5.67
N MET A 648 12.12 -11.17 6.91
CA MET A 648 11.30 -11.66 8.02
C MET A 648 10.81 -10.47 8.86
N LYS A 649 9.99 -10.71 9.86
CA LYS A 649 9.54 -9.69 10.83
C LYS A 649 9.50 -10.32 12.22
N ASP A 650 10.16 -9.65 13.17
CA ASP A 650 10.17 -10.03 14.59
C ASP A 650 8.77 -9.98 15.25
#